data_4511a127194d4f46aa010a0ee71cd8dc
#
_entry.id   4511a127194d4f46aa010a0ee71cd8dc
#
_cell.length_a   1.000
_cell.length_b   1.000
_cell.length_c   1.000
_cell.angle_alpha   90.00
_cell.angle_beta   90.00
_cell.angle_gamma   90.00
#
_symmetry.space_group_name_H-M   'P 1'
#
loop_
_entity.id
_entity.type
_entity.pdbx_description
1 polymer ?
#
loop_
_entity_poly.entity_id
_entity_poly.type
_entity_poly.pdbx_seq_one_letter_code
_entity_poly.pdbx_strand_id
1 'polypeptide(L)'
;MNFTKFSYISCLLLILTLGIGQLWAQTPNQTITVSGKVVDDKNAPIAGVSILIQEKKSGNLTAADGTFSFEASTNDQIIFQMPGYLIVSKSASEVSKVTITLTPALIEADNNDDVFIPFGVRKKRQVSATISTVNVSELPQLPLSTLNNTLSGRLAGLYIQQTGTRPGTDDASFLVRGRSSYNNGQAPLVLVDGVERDFVDMDLLEIESISVLKDAASLAWYGMSGSNGVIYVRTKRGSATSTRVTFDAQGGLQTPVNITRPLDSYSYATLYNEAQANSGIAPLYSASVLQAYRDNSNPQLYPNNNLVKEFMKNASPVQRYVGTVSGGNAFARYFTMFSFYDQSGLYKGASNPSYDANTNFQRINFRTNLDIHVNKTLDVSLDVGGRSASIRYPRDGNGNFLSTIFGTPSNAFPILNADGSYGGTSLFRSNPKAMLESRGNITDLTRTLLANVSAKQQLNFITKGLSLNAFYSYDVTSLYTSGFTQNYEVYEYNPTTASYARFGTKAILDYAASDFNGNVRRNEFWGGLDYDRTFGNHAFNVSSRVMRGVVATPGSLLDRREQWSNRISYGFKQRYFVDLIGTLAASETFMPGKRSGFFPAVSAGWIASDESFLKNAKFLDYLKVRASYGLVGNDAISTSRRFMFNTYYNRGGTGYLFGTGYTASVNTTEAELANPDLTWERAKKADVGVDFKLFKQMISVSADYFHENRTKLLTNSLLPAIIGQSSGQVNDGEAEYKGFETSLNFNKKLGDFNLNVYGNYTHVKSNIIRLNQEPGLPAYQREIGFPISGVVNGSDFNRRFLISQGLFQNQAEIDAAPVQRFSGTVKPGDIRYKDINGDGVIDNFDFVQMDYSNVPTDYYGFGASVSYKGFDLSVLFQGTHGRSIQISSLVNQGSSNTGYINQFSVDRWTPETAATAKYPRLALADRGNNTQVSDYWIRSGDYLRLKHAEIGYTLNSSFVKKIKLQSIRFYVSGFNLLTFDKLGDLPIDPEIPESGYINSYPYLRSYALGLNVKF
;
A
#
# COMPACT_ATOMS: atom_id res chain seq x y z
N MET A 1 32.86 27.35 -0.11
CA MET A 1 31.62 27.71 -0.84
C MET A 1 31.99 28.46 -2.09
N ASN A 2 31.99 27.82 -3.25
CA ASN A 2 32.40 28.44 -4.50
C ASN A 2 31.19 28.71 -5.37
N PHE A 3 30.84 29.95 -5.55
CA PHE A 3 29.76 30.50 -6.37
C PHE A 3 29.93 30.31 -7.90
N THR A 4 31.02 29.67 -8.35
CA THR A 4 31.36 29.55 -9.78
C THR A 4 30.65 28.39 -10.51
N LYS A 5 29.97 27.46 -9.80
CA LYS A 5 29.23 26.36 -10.46
C LYS A 5 27.77 26.68 -10.79
N PHE A 6 27.21 27.76 -10.25
CA PHE A 6 25.82 28.19 -10.56
C PHE A 6 25.77 28.99 -11.87
N SER A 7 26.91 29.59 -12.28
CA SER A 7 27.01 30.38 -13.51
C SER A 7 26.92 29.56 -14.79
N TYR A 8 27.38 28.27 -14.77
CA TYR A 8 27.37 27.45 -15.99
C TYR A 8 26.00 26.88 -16.35
N ILE A 9 25.13 26.61 -15.35
CA ILE A 9 23.78 26.13 -15.60
C ILE A 9 22.88 27.27 -16.10
N SER A 10 23.05 28.48 -15.57
CA SER A 10 22.34 29.65 -16.06
C SER A 10 22.78 30.10 -17.46
N CYS A 11 24.07 29.91 -17.81
CA CYS A 11 24.58 30.15 -19.15
C CYS A 11 24.09 29.07 -20.14
N LEU A 12 23.96 27.83 -19.73
CA LEU A 12 23.45 26.77 -20.60
C LEU A 12 21.94 26.94 -20.90
N LEU A 13 21.14 27.36 -19.90
CA LEU A 13 19.73 27.73 -20.08
C LEU A 13 19.57 28.99 -20.94
N LEU A 14 20.45 29.97 -20.82
CA LEU A 14 20.44 31.21 -21.64
C LEU A 14 20.89 30.91 -23.09
N ILE A 15 21.84 30.03 -23.28
CA ILE A 15 22.26 29.55 -24.63
C ILE A 15 21.18 28.72 -25.31
N LEU A 16 20.42 27.94 -24.56
CA LEU A 16 19.24 27.21 -25.09
C LEU A 16 18.08 28.14 -25.47
N THR A 17 17.93 29.27 -24.78
CA THR A 17 16.87 30.28 -25.10
C THR A 17 17.30 31.25 -26.21
N LEU A 18 18.59 31.49 -26.39
CA LEU A 18 19.11 32.37 -27.43
C LEU A 18 19.40 31.62 -28.78
N GLY A 19 19.57 30.31 -28.73
CA GLY A 19 19.81 29.48 -29.92
C GLY A 19 18.55 29.18 -30.75
N ILE A 20 17.35 29.45 -30.26
CA ILE A 20 16.07 29.24 -30.97
C ILE A 20 15.61 30.48 -31.76
N GLY A 21 16.29 31.63 -31.59
CA GLY A 21 15.86 32.93 -32.14
C GLY A 21 16.33 33.24 -33.53
N GLN A 22 17.15 32.44 -34.22
CA GLN A 22 17.64 32.77 -35.56
C GLN A 22 17.68 31.60 -36.53
N LEU A 23 16.54 31.17 -37.01
CA LEU A 23 16.37 30.42 -38.28
C LEU A 23 14.91 30.48 -38.75
N TRP A 24 14.36 31.71 -38.86
CA TRP A 24 13.17 31.90 -39.68
C TRP A 24 13.53 32.82 -40.82
N ALA A 25 14.07 32.25 -41.88
CA ALA A 25 14.02 32.91 -43.16
C ALA A 25 12.55 32.90 -43.60
N GLN A 26 11.92 34.09 -43.53
CA GLN A 26 10.59 34.31 -44.11
C GLN A 26 10.65 34.13 -45.61
N THR A 27 10.19 33.00 -46.13
CA THR A 27 9.75 32.90 -47.50
C THR A 27 8.48 33.75 -47.70
N PRO A 28 8.31 34.46 -48.77
CA PRO A 28 7.13 35.31 -48.98
C PRO A 28 5.85 34.47 -48.95
N ASN A 29 4.90 34.90 -48.10
CA ASN A 29 3.59 34.26 -47.95
C ASN A 29 2.79 34.45 -49.24
N GLN A 30 2.73 33.39 -50.09
CA GLN A 30 1.77 33.33 -51.20
C GLN A 30 0.47 32.72 -50.71
N THR A 31 -0.65 33.37 -50.93
CA THR A 31 -1.97 32.83 -50.68
C THR A 31 -2.30 31.86 -51.80
N ILE A 32 -2.65 30.63 -51.44
CA ILE A 32 -3.05 29.56 -52.37
C ILE A 32 -4.45 29.09 -52.07
N THR A 33 -5.19 28.65 -53.06
CA THR A 33 -6.45 27.95 -52.89
C THR A 33 -6.18 26.50 -52.52
N VAL A 34 -6.49 26.10 -51.30
CA VAL A 34 -6.38 24.73 -50.81
C VAL A 34 -7.72 24.03 -51.03
N SER A 35 -7.71 23.00 -51.89
CA SER A 35 -8.92 22.21 -52.18
C SER A 35 -8.59 20.72 -52.17
N GLY A 36 -9.55 19.88 -51.83
CA GLY A 36 -9.35 18.44 -51.73
C GLY A 36 -10.62 17.71 -51.29
N LYS A 37 -10.44 16.45 -50.95
CA LYS A 37 -11.51 15.59 -50.48
C LYS A 37 -11.07 14.87 -49.21
N VAL A 38 -11.93 14.76 -48.22
CA VAL A 38 -11.69 13.97 -46.98
C VAL A 38 -12.44 12.65 -47.10
N VAL A 39 -11.75 11.55 -46.91
CA VAL A 39 -12.30 10.18 -46.98
C VAL A 39 -11.88 9.37 -45.74
N ASP A 40 -12.56 8.28 -45.47
CA ASP A 40 -12.17 7.29 -44.46
C ASP A 40 -11.14 6.29 -45.02
N ASP A 41 -10.75 5.32 -44.19
CA ASP A 41 -9.81 4.23 -44.54
C ASP A 41 -10.36 3.26 -45.62
N LYS A 42 -11.67 3.36 -45.93
CA LYS A 42 -12.36 2.60 -47.00
C LYS A 42 -12.66 3.45 -48.26
N ASN A 43 -12.06 4.65 -48.34
CA ASN A 43 -12.31 5.64 -49.39
C ASN A 43 -13.73 6.21 -49.45
N ALA A 44 -14.55 6.06 -48.41
CA ALA A 44 -15.86 6.70 -48.33
C ALA A 44 -15.73 8.19 -47.97
N PRO A 45 -16.46 9.13 -48.56
CA PRO A 45 -16.37 10.54 -48.21
C PRO A 45 -16.91 10.85 -46.83
N ILE A 46 -16.22 11.75 -46.10
CA ILE A 46 -16.61 12.18 -44.78
C ILE A 46 -17.10 13.63 -44.82
N ALA A 47 -18.40 13.83 -44.56
CA ALA A 47 -19.03 15.13 -44.45
C ALA A 47 -18.87 15.75 -43.06
N GLY A 48 -18.81 17.09 -42.98
CA GLY A 48 -18.75 17.80 -41.71
C GLY A 48 -17.45 17.74 -40.92
N VAL A 49 -16.32 17.37 -41.61
CA VAL A 49 -15.00 17.46 -41.00
C VAL A 49 -14.62 18.91 -40.78
N SER A 50 -14.28 19.29 -39.57
CA SER A 50 -13.81 20.64 -39.24
C SER A 50 -12.38 20.83 -39.72
N ILE A 51 -12.17 21.86 -40.54
CA ILE A 51 -10.88 22.24 -41.11
C ILE A 51 -10.46 23.56 -40.49
N LEU A 52 -9.40 23.57 -39.72
CA LEU A 52 -8.90 24.72 -38.97
C LEU A 52 -7.53 25.14 -39.52
N ILE A 53 -7.34 26.44 -39.69
CA ILE A 53 -6.03 27.02 -39.97
C ILE A 53 -5.44 27.46 -38.64
N GLN A 54 -4.25 26.95 -38.28
CA GLN A 54 -3.67 27.00 -36.95
C GLN A 54 -3.53 28.43 -36.37
N GLU A 55 -3.33 29.45 -37.21
CA GLU A 55 -3.17 30.87 -36.78
C GLU A 55 -4.37 31.75 -37.08
N LYS A 56 -5.35 31.28 -37.85
CA LYS A 56 -6.57 32.01 -38.18
C LYS A 56 -7.77 31.34 -37.52
N LYS A 57 -8.51 32.05 -36.67
CA LYS A 57 -9.74 31.54 -35.99
C LYS A 57 -10.90 31.27 -36.99
N SER A 58 -10.64 30.99 -38.24
CA SER A 58 -11.62 30.65 -39.28
C SER A 58 -11.58 29.16 -39.54
N GLY A 59 -12.70 28.48 -39.40
CA GLY A 59 -12.85 27.06 -39.69
C GLY A 59 -13.82 26.85 -40.86
N ASN A 60 -13.49 25.92 -41.76
CA ASN A 60 -14.39 25.42 -42.81
C ASN A 60 -14.85 23.99 -42.46
N LEU A 61 -15.94 23.55 -43.05
CA LEU A 61 -16.45 22.19 -42.93
C LEU A 61 -16.43 21.53 -44.31
N THR A 62 -16.16 20.21 -44.36
CA THR A 62 -16.30 19.45 -45.60
C THR A 62 -17.77 19.36 -45.99
N ALA A 63 -18.02 19.45 -47.31
CA ALA A 63 -19.36 19.26 -47.91
C ALA A 63 -19.84 17.80 -47.74
N ALA A 64 -21.13 17.54 -48.15
CA ALA A 64 -21.73 16.21 -48.00
C ALA A 64 -20.96 15.10 -48.79
N ASP A 65 -20.28 15.45 -49.83
CA ASP A 65 -19.42 14.56 -50.63
C ASP A 65 -17.96 14.51 -50.16
N GLY A 66 -17.64 15.10 -48.98
CA GLY A 66 -16.32 15.15 -48.38
C GLY A 66 -15.39 16.20 -48.98
N THR A 67 -15.84 17.03 -49.96
CA THR A 67 -14.97 18.02 -50.58
C THR A 67 -14.85 19.30 -49.73
N PHE A 68 -13.71 19.99 -49.93
CA PHE A 68 -13.43 21.30 -49.28
C PHE A 68 -12.65 22.19 -50.23
N SER A 69 -12.81 23.53 -50.11
CA SER A 69 -12.01 24.54 -50.78
C SER A 69 -12.00 25.82 -49.91
N PHE A 70 -10.80 26.38 -49.70
CA PHE A 70 -10.58 27.64 -48.98
C PHE A 70 -9.22 28.23 -49.31
N GLU A 71 -9.01 29.49 -48.93
CA GLU A 71 -7.72 30.17 -49.12
C GLU A 71 -6.87 30.08 -47.85
N ALA A 72 -5.55 29.75 -48.05
CA ALA A 72 -4.57 29.69 -46.96
C ALA A 72 -3.19 30.14 -47.51
N SER A 73 -2.33 30.56 -46.60
CA SER A 73 -0.91 30.80 -46.95
C SER A 73 -0.17 29.49 -47.13
N THR A 74 0.80 29.42 -47.98
CA THR A 74 1.62 28.21 -48.31
C THR A 74 2.22 27.58 -47.04
N ASN A 75 2.51 28.35 -46.03
CA ASN A 75 3.08 27.93 -44.73
C ASN A 75 2.06 27.63 -43.62
N ASP A 76 0.74 27.91 -43.88
CA ASP A 76 -0.31 27.68 -42.89
C ASP A 76 -0.41 26.14 -42.61
N GLN A 77 -0.51 25.77 -41.33
CA GLN A 77 -0.83 24.42 -40.93
C GLN A 77 -2.36 24.23 -40.91
N ILE A 78 -2.81 23.25 -41.68
CA ILE A 78 -4.23 22.89 -41.82
C ILE A 78 -4.51 21.66 -40.96
N ILE A 79 -5.46 21.79 -40.06
CA ILE A 79 -5.88 20.72 -39.16
C ILE A 79 -7.25 20.23 -39.57
N PHE A 80 -7.35 18.93 -39.88
CA PHE A 80 -8.60 18.21 -40.16
C PHE A 80 -9.03 17.47 -38.89
N GLN A 81 -10.19 17.82 -38.36
CA GLN A 81 -10.71 17.27 -37.12
C GLN A 81 -12.15 16.84 -37.26
N MET A 82 -12.48 15.60 -36.87
CA MET A 82 -13.84 15.10 -36.73
C MET A 82 -13.95 14.18 -35.51
N PRO A 83 -15.01 14.27 -34.69
CA PRO A 83 -15.22 13.33 -33.62
C PRO A 83 -15.25 11.88 -34.13
N GLY A 84 -14.47 10.99 -33.53
CA GLY A 84 -14.35 9.60 -33.99
C GLY A 84 -13.26 9.33 -35.04
N TYR A 85 -12.44 10.33 -35.40
CA TYR A 85 -11.30 10.19 -36.30
C TYR A 85 -10.02 10.80 -35.73
N LEU A 86 -8.85 10.24 -36.12
CA LEU A 86 -7.55 10.82 -35.75
C LEU A 86 -7.39 12.20 -36.42
N ILE A 87 -6.87 13.17 -35.66
CA ILE A 87 -6.59 14.50 -36.20
C ILE A 87 -5.43 14.41 -37.21
N VAL A 88 -5.62 14.94 -38.40
CA VAL A 88 -4.58 15.05 -39.42
C VAL A 88 -4.18 16.51 -39.56
N SER A 89 -2.87 16.80 -39.44
CA SER A 89 -2.30 18.13 -39.68
C SER A 89 -1.32 18.07 -40.83
N LYS A 90 -1.46 18.98 -41.80
CA LYS A 90 -0.58 19.11 -42.95
C LYS A 90 -0.36 20.56 -43.33
N SER A 91 0.76 20.89 -43.96
CA SER A 91 0.95 22.23 -44.50
C SER A 91 0.01 22.51 -45.67
N ALA A 92 -0.39 23.77 -45.86
CA ALA A 92 -1.29 24.17 -46.97
C ALA A 92 -0.73 23.77 -48.34
N SER A 93 0.60 23.80 -48.50
CA SER A 93 1.30 23.35 -49.70
C SER A 93 1.14 21.84 -49.98
N GLU A 94 0.98 21.01 -48.93
CA GLU A 94 0.81 19.55 -49.04
C GLU A 94 -0.65 19.14 -49.27
N VAL A 95 -1.61 20.04 -49.04
CA VAL A 95 -3.05 19.72 -49.07
C VAL A 95 -3.72 20.12 -50.37
N SER A 96 -3.07 20.92 -51.22
CA SER A 96 -3.67 21.39 -52.47
C SER A 96 -3.90 20.25 -53.47
N LYS A 97 -5.18 19.98 -53.81
CA LYS A 97 -5.67 18.93 -54.72
C LYS A 97 -5.37 17.49 -54.29
N VAL A 98 -5.36 17.23 -52.95
CA VAL A 98 -5.03 15.92 -52.38
C VAL A 98 -6.25 15.34 -51.65
N THR A 99 -6.37 14.01 -51.70
CA THR A 99 -7.32 13.28 -50.82
C THR A 99 -6.70 13.12 -49.46
N ILE A 100 -7.39 13.62 -48.42
CA ILE A 100 -7.00 13.46 -47.02
C ILE A 100 -7.75 12.25 -46.47
N THR A 101 -7.04 11.23 -46.08
CA THR A 101 -7.63 10.05 -45.40
C THR A 101 -7.63 10.30 -43.90
N LEU A 102 -8.81 10.42 -43.33
CA LEU A 102 -8.97 10.34 -41.86
C LEU A 102 -9.13 8.87 -41.50
N THR A 103 -8.17 8.38 -40.76
CA THR A 103 -8.33 7.08 -40.11
C THR A 103 -9.35 7.25 -39.00
N PRO A 104 -10.43 6.41 -38.95
CA PRO A 104 -11.26 6.42 -37.79
C PRO A 104 -10.35 6.40 -36.58
N ALA A 105 -10.48 7.36 -35.67
CA ALA A 105 -10.03 7.13 -34.32
C ALA A 105 -10.88 5.93 -33.96
N LEU A 106 -10.34 4.73 -34.17
CA LEU A 106 -10.88 3.59 -33.51
C LEU A 106 -11.17 4.13 -32.12
N ILE A 107 -12.45 4.32 -31.76
CA ILE A 107 -12.85 4.18 -30.38
C ILE A 107 -12.31 2.80 -30.16
N GLU A 108 -11.07 2.79 -29.67
CA GLU A 108 -10.34 1.58 -29.37
C GLU A 108 -11.24 0.88 -28.36
N ALA A 109 -12.20 0.16 -28.90
CA ALA A 109 -13.03 -0.76 -28.15
C ALA A 109 -12.17 -1.88 -27.56
N ASP A 110 -10.82 -1.79 -27.66
CA ASP A 110 -9.91 -2.78 -27.08
C ASP A 110 -8.46 -2.29 -26.92
N ASN A 111 -8.21 -1.02 -26.55
CA ASN A 111 -6.88 -0.67 -26.01
C ASN A 111 -6.63 -1.23 -24.59
N ASN A 112 -7.56 -1.98 -24.03
CA ASN A 112 -7.35 -2.84 -22.86
C ASN A 112 -6.41 -4.03 -23.15
N ASP A 113 -5.92 -4.19 -24.35
CA ASP A 113 -5.00 -5.27 -24.71
C ASP A 113 -3.52 -4.91 -24.55
N ASP A 114 -3.17 -3.67 -24.25
CA ASP A 114 -1.80 -3.27 -23.99
C ASP A 114 -1.39 -3.62 -22.56
N VAL A 115 -0.40 -4.48 -22.43
CA VAL A 115 0.21 -4.85 -21.15
C VAL A 115 1.57 -4.17 -21.06
N PHE A 116 1.78 -3.52 -19.92
CA PHE A 116 3.05 -2.90 -19.60
C PHE A 116 3.98 -3.97 -19.04
N ILE A 117 5.02 -4.26 -19.78
CA ILE A 117 6.12 -5.13 -19.40
C ILE A 117 7.33 -4.27 -19.04
N PRO A 118 8.34 -4.82 -18.36
CA PRO A 118 9.56 -4.07 -18.07
C PRO A 118 10.09 -3.33 -19.30
N PHE A 119 10.18 -1.98 -19.17
CA PHE A 119 10.69 -1.06 -20.21
C PHE A 119 10.00 -1.13 -21.58
N GLY A 120 8.69 -1.39 -21.61
CA GLY A 120 7.95 -1.37 -22.86
C GLY A 120 6.45 -1.66 -22.70
N VAL A 121 5.78 -1.66 -23.83
CA VAL A 121 4.35 -2.00 -23.97
C VAL A 121 4.22 -3.11 -24.97
N ARG A 122 3.39 -4.12 -24.69
CA ARG A 122 3.07 -5.19 -25.62
C ARG A 122 1.59 -5.54 -25.60
N LYS A 123 1.10 -6.05 -26.73
CA LYS A 123 -0.26 -6.60 -26.77
C LYS A 123 -0.38 -7.85 -25.90
N LYS A 124 -1.45 -7.97 -25.11
CA LYS A 124 -1.71 -9.09 -24.19
C LYS A 124 -1.54 -10.45 -24.87
N ARG A 125 -1.95 -10.55 -26.16
CA ARG A 125 -1.78 -11.80 -26.92
C ARG A 125 -0.31 -12.21 -27.11
N GLN A 126 0.64 -11.27 -27.10
CA GLN A 126 2.08 -11.54 -27.28
C GLN A 126 2.83 -11.80 -25.97
N VAL A 127 2.24 -11.46 -24.82
CA VAL A 127 2.87 -11.59 -23.51
C VAL A 127 2.69 -13.00 -22.99
N SER A 128 3.77 -13.76 -22.82
CA SER A 128 3.76 -15.13 -22.25
C SER A 128 3.89 -15.15 -20.72
N ALA A 129 4.17 -14.00 -20.10
CA ALA A 129 4.28 -13.84 -18.64
C ALA A 129 2.91 -13.71 -17.96
N THR A 130 2.86 -14.01 -16.66
CA THR A 130 1.68 -13.86 -15.79
C THR A 130 1.64 -12.47 -15.19
N ILE A 131 0.72 -11.63 -15.69
CA ILE A 131 0.54 -10.24 -15.25
C ILE A 131 -0.94 -9.97 -15.02
N SER A 132 -1.30 -9.47 -13.83
CA SER A 132 -2.64 -8.96 -13.53
C SER A 132 -2.63 -7.44 -13.60
N THR A 133 -3.56 -6.86 -14.35
CA THR A 133 -3.64 -5.39 -14.54
C THR A 133 -5.04 -4.90 -14.23
N VAL A 134 -5.14 -3.75 -13.58
CA VAL A 134 -6.37 -2.97 -13.41
C VAL A 134 -6.17 -1.58 -13.97
N ASN A 135 -7.13 -1.11 -14.78
CA ASN A 135 -7.16 0.27 -15.25
C ASN A 135 -7.83 1.16 -14.20
N VAL A 136 -7.29 2.35 -13.99
CA VAL A 136 -7.84 3.27 -12.99
C VAL A 136 -9.27 3.71 -13.32
N SER A 137 -9.66 3.69 -14.59
CA SER A 137 -11.06 3.93 -15.01
C SER A 137 -12.07 2.91 -14.45
N GLU A 138 -11.59 1.74 -14.01
CA GLU A 138 -12.39 0.67 -13.41
C GLU A 138 -12.44 0.79 -11.88
N LEU A 139 -11.64 1.69 -11.29
CA LEU A 139 -11.56 1.90 -9.86
C LEU A 139 -12.52 3.01 -9.40
N PRO A 140 -13.13 2.87 -8.22
CA PRO A 140 -13.99 3.90 -7.67
C PRO A 140 -13.19 5.15 -7.32
N GLN A 141 -13.80 6.31 -7.51
CA GLN A 141 -13.25 7.58 -7.06
C GLN A 141 -13.63 7.79 -5.59
N LEU A 142 -12.69 7.56 -4.69
CA LEU A 142 -12.88 7.64 -3.24
C LEU A 142 -11.98 8.72 -2.64
N PRO A 143 -12.48 9.51 -1.66
CA PRO A 143 -11.64 10.46 -0.93
C PRO A 143 -10.85 9.72 0.16
N LEU A 144 -9.85 8.94 -0.25
CA LEU A 144 -8.92 8.23 0.65
C LEU A 144 -7.58 8.94 0.70
N SER A 145 -6.94 8.95 1.86
CA SER A 145 -5.62 9.54 2.04
C SER A 145 -4.55 8.73 1.33
N THR A 146 -4.69 7.39 1.30
CA THR A 146 -3.78 6.48 0.62
C THR A 146 -4.47 5.70 -0.49
N LEU A 147 -3.74 5.50 -1.58
CA LEU A 147 -4.26 4.80 -2.76
C LEU A 147 -4.33 3.28 -2.58
N ASN A 148 -3.48 2.72 -1.72
CA ASN A 148 -3.30 1.28 -1.55
C ASN A 148 -4.59 0.54 -1.28
N ASN A 149 -5.47 1.12 -0.46
CA ASN A 149 -6.73 0.51 -0.06
C ASN A 149 -7.75 0.38 -1.20
N THR A 150 -7.62 1.14 -2.30
CA THR A 150 -8.51 1.04 -3.47
C THR A 150 -8.28 -0.22 -4.30
N LEU A 151 -7.10 -0.84 -4.16
CA LEU A 151 -6.72 -2.05 -4.90
C LEU A 151 -7.17 -3.34 -4.22
N SER A 152 -7.64 -3.28 -2.98
CA SER A 152 -8.06 -4.46 -2.21
C SER A 152 -9.15 -5.24 -2.95
N GLY A 153 -8.94 -6.54 -3.17
CA GLY A 153 -9.88 -7.42 -3.86
C GLY A 153 -9.99 -7.20 -5.38
N ARG A 154 -9.06 -6.46 -6.01
CA ARG A 154 -9.11 -6.13 -7.44
C ARG A 154 -8.17 -6.98 -8.31
N LEU A 155 -7.06 -7.44 -7.78
CA LEU A 155 -5.99 -8.10 -8.53
C LEU A 155 -5.71 -9.49 -7.99
N ALA A 156 -5.82 -10.51 -8.84
CA ALA A 156 -5.45 -11.88 -8.49
C ALA A 156 -3.95 -11.97 -8.14
N GLY A 157 -3.60 -12.71 -7.10
CA GLY A 157 -2.24 -12.87 -6.61
C GLY A 157 -1.75 -11.75 -5.69
N LEU A 158 -2.52 -10.69 -5.47
CA LEU A 158 -2.16 -9.56 -4.60
C LEU A 158 -3.04 -9.56 -3.33
N TYR A 159 -2.44 -9.83 -2.19
CA TYR A 159 -3.07 -9.63 -0.89
C TYR A 159 -2.71 -8.23 -0.36
N ILE A 160 -3.72 -7.52 0.12
CA ILE A 160 -3.60 -6.17 0.68
C ILE A 160 -4.23 -6.18 2.07
N GLN A 161 -3.44 -5.81 3.06
CA GLN A 161 -3.89 -5.66 4.44
C GLN A 161 -3.73 -4.21 4.87
N GLN A 162 -4.80 -3.57 5.27
CA GLN A 162 -4.72 -2.24 5.87
C GLN A 162 -4.03 -2.32 7.23
N THR A 163 -2.88 -1.66 7.37
CA THR A 163 -2.06 -1.69 8.60
C THR A 163 -2.12 -0.39 9.38
N GLY A 164 -2.42 0.70 8.71
CA GLY A 164 -2.60 2.02 9.29
C GLY A 164 -4.07 2.47 9.27
N THR A 165 -4.44 3.37 10.18
CA THR A 165 -5.83 3.85 10.30
C THR A 165 -5.91 5.35 10.58
N ARG A 166 -4.80 5.98 10.96
CA ARG A 166 -4.72 7.41 11.25
C ARG A 166 -4.77 8.23 9.94
N PRO A 167 -5.42 9.40 9.93
CA PRO A 167 -5.36 10.32 8.79
C PRO A 167 -3.94 10.50 8.25
N GLY A 168 -3.76 10.29 6.94
CA GLY A 168 -2.48 10.38 6.24
C GLY A 168 -1.50 9.21 6.47
N THR A 169 -1.85 8.23 7.30
CA THR A 169 -1.10 6.99 7.52
C THR A 169 -2.04 5.78 7.59
N ASP A 170 -3.15 5.81 6.88
CA ASP A 170 -4.06 4.70 6.66
C ASP A 170 -3.53 3.72 5.59
N ASP A 171 -2.25 3.44 5.69
CA ASP A 171 -1.47 2.66 4.75
C ASP A 171 -1.86 1.16 4.76
N ALA A 172 -1.42 0.46 3.71
CA ALA A 172 -1.62 -0.97 3.59
C ALA A 172 -0.33 -1.67 3.17
N SER A 173 -0.12 -2.86 3.70
CA SER A 173 0.95 -3.76 3.28
C SER A 173 0.51 -4.61 2.10
N PHE A 174 1.46 -4.96 1.24
CA PHE A 174 1.26 -5.78 0.06
C PHE A 174 2.03 -7.09 0.16
N LEU A 175 1.37 -8.18 -0.20
CA LEU A 175 2.02 -9.48 -0.41
C LEU A 175 1.59 -10.03 -1.78
N VAL A 176 2.56 -10.45 -2.59
CA VAL A 176 2.29 -11.11 -3.87
C VAL A 176 2.51 -12.61 -3.69
N ARG A 177 1.42 -13.40 -3.84
CA ARG A 177 1.43 -14.86 -3.65
C ARG A 177 1.95 -15.29 -2.27
N GLY A 178 1.53 -14.55 -1.21
CA GLY A 178 1.86 -14.85 0.18
C GLY A 178 3.17 -14.27 0.68
N ARG A 179 3.56 -14.64 1.89
CA ARG A 179 4.77 -14.19 2.56
C ARG A 179 6.00 -14.89 1.99
N SER A 180 7.04 -14.17 1.67
CA SER A 180 8.12 -14.64 0.79
C SER A 180 9.48 -14.88 1.46
N SER A 181 9.69 -14.44 2.70
CA SER A 181 10.96 -14.59 3.44
C SER A 181 10.71 -14.64 4.94
N TYR A 182 11.68 -15.15 5.72
CA TYR A 182 11.67 -15.09 7.19
C TYR A 182 11.98 -13.69 7.71
N ASN A 183 12.68 -12.87 6.93
CA ASN A 183 13.10 -11.52 7.29
C ASN A 183 12.17 -10.43 6.74
N ASN A 184 12.46 -9.17 7.08
CA ASN A 184 11.65 -8.01 6.71
C ASN A 184 11.60 -7.67 5.22
N GLY A 185 12.47 -8.26 4.39
CA GLY A 185 12.55 -8.02 2.94
C GLY A 185 11.46 -8.71 2.13
N GLN A 186 10.17 -8.49 2.44
CA GLN A 186 9.04 -9.23 1.87
C GLN A 186 8.15 -8.42 0.94
N ALA A 187 8.25 -7.09 1.02
CA ALA A 187 7.45 -6.21 0.18
C ALA A 187 7.80 -6.42 -1.30
N PRO A 188 6.81 -6.37 -2.20
CA PRO A 188 7.07 -6.32 -3.63
C PRO A 188 7.80 -5.03 -4.00
N LEU A 189 8.58 -5.09 -5.07
CA LEU A 189 9.17 -3.89 -5.67
C LEU A 189 8.07 -3.03 -6.27
N VAL A 190 7.98 -1.76 -5.88
CA VAL A 190 7.03 -0.81 -6.43
C VAL A 190 7.72 0.12 -7.41
N LEU A 191 7.18 0.19 -8.63
CA LEU A 191 7.71 1.02 -9.70
C LEU A 191 6.64 1.99 -10.21
N VAL A 192 6.97 3.28 -10.27
CA VAL A 192 6.16 4.30 -10.94
C VAL A 192 6.89 4.77 -12.18
N ASP A 193 6.30 4.49 -13.35
CA ASP A 193 6.91 4.74 -14.66
C ASP A 193 8.33 4.15 -14.81
N GLY A 194 8.55 2.98 -14.18
CA GLY A 194 9.80 2.23 -14.26
C GLY A 194 10.84 2.60 -13.20
N VAL A 195 10.61 3.57 -12.33
CA VAL A 195 11.48 4.00 -11.23
C VAL A 195 10.93 3.48 -9.90
N GLU A 196 11.79 2.97 -9.03
CA GLU A 196 11.41 2.52 -7.69
C GLU A 196 10.94 3.71 -6.85
N ARG A 197 9.63 3.79 -6.62
CA ARG A 197 8.94 4.87 -5.93
C ARG A 197 7.73 4.34 -5.19
N ASP A 198 7.39 4.95 -4.08
CA ASP A 198 6.12 4.73 -3.43
C ASP A 198 4.99 5.46 -4.17
N PHE A 199 3.83 4.79 -4.33
CA PHE A 199 2.63 5.34 -4.95
C PHE A 199 1.50 5.64 -3.95
N VAL A 200 1.72 5.37 -2.67
CA VAL A 200 0.71 5.50 -1.60
C VAL A 200 0.05 6.86 -1.59
N ASP A 201 0.84 7.91 -1.71
CA ASP A 201 0.38 9.30 -1.69
C ASP A 201 0.07 9.89 -3.08
N MET A 202 0.04 9.08 -4.13
CA MET A 202 -0.40 9.54 -5.44
C MET A 202 -1.91 9.77 -5.47
N ASP A 203 -2.36 10.62 -6.38
CA ASP A 203 -3.80 10.75 -6.66
C ASP A 203 -4.22 9.71 -7.70
N LEU A 204 -5.40 9.10 -7.51
CA LEU A 204 -5.91 8.08 -8.44
C LEU A 204 -6.02 8.62 -9.88
N LEU A 205 -6.36 9.91 -10.05
CA LEU A 205 -6.54 10.52 -11.36
C LEU A 205 -5.21 10.79 -12.11
N GLU A 206 -4.05 10.71 -11.44
CA GLU A 206 -2.75 10.78 -12.15
C GLU A 206 -2.30 9.42 -12.71
N ILE A 207 -2.95 8.32 -12.33
CA ILE A 207 -2.58 6.96 -12.71
C ILE A 207 -3.46 6.48 -13.87
N GLU A 208 -2.87 5.76 -14.82
CA GLU A 208 -3.55 5.10 -15.93
C GLU A 208 -3.90 3.65 -15.59
N SER A 209 -2.89 2.89 -15.12
CA SER A 209 -3.04 1.47 -14.79
C SER A 209 -2.06 1.03 -13.72
N ILE A 210 -2.42 -0.05 -13.03
CA ILE A 210 -1.58 -0.73 -12.05
C ILE A 210 -1.52 -2.20 -12.42
N SER A 211 -0.30 -2.71 -12.58
CA SER A 211 -0.02 -4.10 -12.95
C SER A 211 0.77 -4.81 -11.87
N VAL A 212 0.46 -6.07 -11.60
CA VAL A 212 1.22 -6.94 -10.70
C VAL A 212 1.90 -8.03 -11.51
N LEU A 213 3.23 -8.04 -11.49
CA LEU A 213 4.09 -8.99 -12.14
C LEU A 213 4.45 -10.09 -11.13
N LYS A 214 4.32 -11.37 -11.49
CA LYS A 214 4.31 -12.46 -10.51
C LYS A 214 5.20 -13.64 -10.85
N ASP A 215 5.39 -13.92 -12.14
CA ASP A 215 6.13 -15.07 -12.63
C ASP A 215 7.61 -14.76 -12.97
N ALA A 216 8.41 -15.77 -13.17
CA ALA A 216 9.83 -15.62 -13.42
C ALA A 216 10.13 -14.76 -14.66
N ALA A 217 9.35 -14.89 -15.75
CA ALA A 217 9.59 -14.17 -16.98
C ALA A 217 9.37 -12.67 -16.88
N SER A 218 8.39 -12.23 -16.06
CA SER A 218 8.18 -10.81 -15.77
C SER A 218 9.16 -10.25 -14.74
N LEU A 219 9.67 -11.06 -13.82
CA LEU A 219 10.45 -10.64 -12.67
C LEU A 219 11.96 -10.71 -12.88
N ALA A 220 12.48 -11.64 -13.69
CA ALA A 220 13.91 -11.84 -13.92
C ALA A 220 14.59 -10.59 -14.50
N TRP A 221 13.84 -9.73 -15.17
CA TRP A 221 14.30 -8.44 -15.66
C TRP A 221 14.84 -7.53 -14.54
N TYR A 222 14.32 -7.69 -13.29
CA TYR A 222 14.71 -6.90 -12.11
C TYR A 222 15.78 -7.59 -11.24
N GLY A 223 16.27 -8.76 -11.65
CA GLY A 223 17.40 -9.46 -11.04
C GLY A 223 17.24 -9.73 -9.55
N MET A 224 18.03 -9.04 -8.72
CA MET A 224 18.02 -9.21 -7.26
C MET A 224 16.87 -8.51 -6.54
N SER A 225 16.06 -7.69 -7.21
CA SER A 225 14.99 -6.93 -6.56
C SER A 225 13.60 -7.47 -6.88
N GLY A 226 13.47 -8.48 -7.77
CA GLY A 226 12.19 -8.92 -8.33
C GLY A 226 11.52 -10.09 -7.61
N SER A 227 12.17 -10.80 -6.69
CA SER A 227 11.67 -12.11 -6.23
C SER A 227 10.31 -12.07 -5.53
N ASN A 228 9.99 -10.98 -4.87
CA ASN A 228 8.74 -10.84 -4.09
C ASN A 228 7.57 -10.30 -4.91
N GLY A 229 7.73 -10.23 -6.25
CA GLY A 229 6.77 -9.61 -7.16
C GLY A 229 7.08 -8.13 -7.40
N VAL A 230 6.45 -7.59 -8.44
CA VAL A 230 6.58 -6.17 -8.82
C VAL A 230 5.19 -5.57 -8.99
N ILE A 231 4.94 -4.42 -8.37
CA ILE A 231 3.78 -3.58 -8.63
C ILE A 231 4.23 -2.45 -9.54
N TYR A 232 3.74 -2.45 -10.77
CA TYR A 232 4.07 -1.47 -11.79
C TYR A 232 2.92 -0.48 -11.96
N VAL A 233 3.15 0.78 -11.59
CA VAL A 233 2.20 1.88 -11.70
C VAL A 233 2.57 2.72 -12.92
N ARG A 234 1.63 2.89 -13.84
CA ARG A 234 1.76 3.78 -14.97
C ARG A 234 0.97 5.04 -14.77
N THR A 235 1.59 6.19 -15.01
CA THR A 235 0.91 7.49 -14.95
C THR A 235 0.27 7.85 -16.30
N LYS A 236 -0.80 8.67 -16.22
CA LYS A 236 -1.53 9.13 -17.42
C LYS A 236 -0.65 10.01 -18.29
N ARG A 237 -0.82 9.86 -19.61
CA ARG A 237 -0.16 10.65 -20.63
C ARG A 237 -1.17 11.38 -21.50
N GLY A 238 -0.72 12.39 -22.20
CA GLY A 238 -1.51 13.09 -23.20
C GLY A 238 -1.77 12.22 -24.42
N SER A 239 -2.82 12.55 -25.14
CA SER A 239 -3.15 11.93 -26.44
C SER A 239 -3.24 13.02 -27.51
N ALA A 240 -3.07 12.63 -28.79
CA ALA A 240 -3.21 13.55 -29.93
C ALA A 240 -4.70 13.89 -30.16
N THR A 241 -5.34 14.52 -29.18
CA THR A 241 -6.75 14.93 -29.23
C THR A 241 -6.88 16.39 -28.78
N SER A 242 -8.05 16.99 -29.03
CA SER A 242 -8.38 18.31 -28.48
C SER A 242 -8.20 18.32 -26.96
N THR A 243 -7.85 19.49 -26.44
CA THR A 243 -7.69 19.67 -24.99
C THR A 243 -8.96 19.28 -24.26
N ARG A 244 -8.82 18.45 -23.23
CA ARG A 244 -9.88 18.03 -22.32
C ARG A 244 -9.53 18.54 -20.91
N VAL A 245 -10.49 19.19 -20.29
CA VAL A 245 -10.38 19.61 -18.90
C VAL A 245 -11.38 18.80 -18.08
N THR A 246 -10.93 18.26 -16.94
CA THR A 246 -11.84 17.61 -16.00
C THR A 246 -11.68 18.22 -14.62
N PHE A 247 -12.76 18.32 -13.89
CA PHE A 247 -12.76 18.73 -12.49
C PHE A 247 -13.56 17.71 -11.68
N ASP A 248 -12.97 17.19 -10.61
CA ASP A 248 -13.60 16.27 -9.68
C ASP A 248 -13.55 16.87 -8.27
N ALA A 249 -14.71 16.93 -7.62
CA ALA A 249 -14.85 17.44 -6.26
C ALA A 249 -15.60 16.42 -5.40
N GLN A 250 -15.06 16.10 -4.24
CA GLN A 250 -15.66 15.17 -3.29
C GLN A 250 -15.64 15.78 -1.88
N GLY A 251 -16.78 15.60 -1.19
CA GLY A 251 -16.88 15.92 0.23
C GLY A 251 -17.57 14.79 0.96
N GLY A 252 -17.06 14.41 2.12
CA GLY A 252 -17.59 13.27 2.83
C GLY A 252 -17.38 13.32 4.33
N LEU A 253 -17.93 12.31 5.00
CA LEU A 253 -17.79 12.05 6.42
C LEU A 253 -17.20 10.65 6.64
N GLN A 254 -16.32 10.58 7.61
CA GLN A 254 -15.71 9.33 8.06
C GLN A 254 -16.16 9.04 9.48
N THR A 255 -16.64 7.82 9.72
CA THR A 255 -17.11 7.36 11.04
C THR A 255 -16.25 6.21 11.52
N PRO A 256 -15.87 6.18 12.81
CA PRO A 256 -15.08 5.09 13.36
C PRO A 256 -15.91 3.80 13.45
N VAL A 257 -15.24 2.66 13.23
CA VAL A 257 -15.80 1.32 13.35
C VAL A 257 -15.13 0.62 14.53
N ASN A 258 -15.89 -0.15 15.29
CA ASN A 258 -15.37 -1.02 16.36
C ASN A 258 -14.52 -0.28 17.41
N ILE A 259 -15.11 0.69 18.12
CA ILE A 259 -14.45 1.39 19.24
C ILE A 259 -14.63 0.61 20.54
N THR A 260 -13.54 0.46 21.28
CA THR A 260 -13.54 -0.07 22.65
C THR A 260 -14.47 0.75 23.55
N ARG A 261 -15.28 0.10 24.37
CA ARG A 261 -16.19 0.73 25.32
C ARG A 261 -15.60 0.61 26.72
N PRO A 262 -15.24 1.73 27.39
CA PRO A 262 -14.76 1.67 28.74
C PRO A 262 -15.88 1.21 29.69
N LEU A 263 -15.51 0.51 30.76
CA LEU A 263 -16.40 0.21 31.85
C LEU A 263 -16.75 1.50 32.62
N ASP A 264 -17.96 1.60 33.12
CA ASP A 264 -18.30 2.62 34.11
C ASP A 264 -17.58 2.38 35.45
N SER A 265 -17.52 3.40 36.29
CA SER A 265 -16.75 3.37 37.54
C SER A 265 -17.23 2.33 38.55
N TYR A 266 -18.54 2.08 38.60
CA TYR A 266 -19.10 1.05 39.48
C TYR A 266 -18.69 -0.35 39.01
N SER A 267 -18.87 -0.64 37.72
CA SER A 267 -18.47 -1.92 37.11
C SER A 267 -16.98 -2.15 37.28
N TYR A 268 -16.16 -1.15 36.97
CA TYR A 268 -14.69 -1.25 37.11
C TYR A 268 -14.29 -1.54 38.57
N ALA A 269 -14.80 -0.74 39.54
CA ALA A 269 -14.43 -0.88 40.94
C ALA A 269 -14.87 -2.22 41.55
N THR A 270 -16.05 -2.74 41.14
CA THR A 270 -16.57 -4.04 41.55
C THR A 270 -15.67 -5.17 41.03
N LEU A 271 -15.31 -5.15 39.71
CA LEU A 271 -14.43 -6.13 39.13
C LEU A 271 -13.00 -6.04 39.68
N TYR A 272 -12.54 -4.85 40.01
CA TYR A 272 -11.23 -4.64 40.64
C TYR A 272 -11.18 -5.27 42.06
N ASN A 273 -12.20 -5.03 42.89
CA ASN A 273 -12.33 -5.67 44.21
C ASN A 273 -12.37 -7.20 44.08
N GLU A 274 -13.08 -7.76 43.08
CA GLU A 274 -13.09 -9.20 42.82
C GLU A 274 -11.70 -9.72 42.47
N ALA A 275 -10.98 -9.01 41.58
CA ALA A 275 -9.62 -9.38 41.19
C ALA A 275 -8.65 -9.34 42.40
N GLN A 276 -8.82 -8.38 43.33
CA GLN A 276 -8.09 -8.34 44.59
C GLN A 276 -8.41 -9.54 45.47
N ALA A 277 -9.70 -9.82 45.70
CA ALA A 277 -10.14 -10.95 46.50
C ALA A 277 -9.60 -12.28 45.94
N ASN A 278 -9.67 -12.48 44.63
CA ASN A 278 -9.10 -13.66 43.97
C ASN A 278 -7.58 -13.78 44.13
N SER A 279 -6.89 -12.65 44.34
CA SER A 279 -5.45 -12.57 44.59
C SER A 279 -5.08 -12.59 46.07
N GLY A 280 -6.06 -12.74 46.99
CA GLY A 280 -5.84 -12.70 48.45
C GLY A 280 -5.51 -11.30 48.99
N ILE A 281 -5.87 -10.24 48.26
CA ILE A 281 -5.66 -8.83 48.62
C ILE A 281 -7.01 -8.26 49.10
N ALA A 282 -6.97 -7.44 50.12
CA ALA A 282 -8.18 -6.77 50.64
C ALA A 282 -8.78 -5.84 49.55
N PRO A 283 -10.12 -5.77 49.44
CA PRO A 283 -10.81 -4.89 48.53
C PRO A 283 -10.41 -3.42 48.72
N LEU A 284 -10.10 -2.72 47.64
CA LEU A 284 -9.71 -1.31 47.64
C LEU A 284 -10.93 -0.39 47.87
N TYR A 285 -12.05 -0.74 47.23
CA TYR A 285 -13.25 0.09 47.20
C TYR A 285 -14.25 -0.42 48.27
N SER A 286 -14.55 0.40 49.30
CA SER A 286 -15.55 0.07 50.31
C SER A 286 -16.97 0.06 49.69
N ALA A 287 -17.94 -0.55 50.44
CA ALA A 287 -19.34 -0.58 50.01
C ALA A 287 -19.92 0.83 49.79
N SER A 288 -19.54 1.80 50.63
CA SER A 288 -19.98 3.19 50.52
C SER A 288 -19.41 3.86 49.23
N VAL A 289 -18.18 3.58 48.86
CA VAL A 289 -17.54 4.06 47.63
C VAL A 289 -18.21 3.43 46.41
N LEU A 290 -18.46 2.12 46.42
CA LEU A 290 -19.21 1.45 45.35
C LEU A 290 -20.62 2.03 45.20
N GLN A 291 -21.33 2.32 46.31
CA GLN A 291 -22.63 2.97 46.25
C GLN A 291 -22.54 4.38 45.64
N ALA A 292 -21.52 5.17 46.03
CA ALA A 292 -21.29 6.51 45.47
C ALA A 292 -21.06 6.49 43.95
N TYR A 293 -20.32 5.49 43.41
CA TYR A 293 -20.17 5.28 41.97
C TYR A 293 -21.48 4.90 41.29
N ARG A 294 -22.28 4.00 41.93
CA ARG A 294 -23.59 3.58 41.39
C ARG A 294 -24.56 4.74 41.30
N ASP A 295 -24.61 5.59 42.31
CA ASP A 295 -25.53 6.72 42.40
C ASP A 295 -24.98 7.96 41.66
N ASN A 296 -23.75 7.88 41.15
CA ASN A 296 -23.02 9.01 40.56
C ASN A 296 -23.01 10.25 41.50
N SER A 297 -22.89 10.02 42.77
CA SER A 297 -22.87 11.06 43.80
C SER A 297 -21.47 11.68 43.92
N ASN A 298 -21.40 13.00 44.04
CA ASN A 298 -20.15 13.76 44.12
C ASN A 298 -19.10 13.39 43.08
N PRO A 299 -19.30 13.76 41.80
CA PRO A 299 -18.38 13.38 40.68
C PRO A 299 -16.95 13.89 40.85
N GLN A 300 -16.68 14.84 41.72
CA GLN A 300 -15.33 15.32 42.03
C GLN A 300 -14.53 14.33 42.89
N LEU A 301 -15.17 13.62 43.81
CA LEU A 301 -14.56 12.59 44.64
C LEU A 301 -14.72 11.20 44.03
N TYR A 302 -15.82 10.96 43.34
CA TYR A 302 -16.18 9.68 42.74
C TYR A 302 -16.45 9.85 41.24
N PRO A 303 -15.40 10.16 40.45
CA PRO A 303 -15.57 10.40 39.02
C PRO A 303 -16.08 9.16 38.30
N ASN A 304 -16.87 9.40 37.23
CA ASN A 304 -17.36 8.37 36.31
C ASN A 304 -17.26 8.87 34.86
N ASN A 305 -16.05 8.91 34.36
CA ASN A 305 -15.73 9.51 33.09
C ASN A 305 -15.76 8.47 31.95
N ASN A 306 -16.47 8.78 30.87
CA ASN A 306 -16.32 8.06 29.61
C ASN A 306 -15.38 8.86 28.68
N LEU A 307 -14.07 8.62 28.82
CA LEU A 307 -13.04 9.37 28.08
C LEU A 307 -13.17 9.24 26.57
N VAL A 308 -13.64 8.09 26.06
CA VAL A 308 -13.89 7.87 24.64
C VAL A 308 -14.99 8.81 24.14
N LYS A 309 -16.14 8.85 24.83
CA LYS A 309 -17.26 9.73 24.49
C LYS A 309 -16.89 11.21 24.61
N GLU A 310 -16.06 11.55 25.60
CA GLU A 310 -15.65 12.94 25.87
C GLU A 310 -14.66 13.45 24.84
N PHE A 311 -13.67 12.66 24.42
CA PHE A 311 -12.55 13.10 23.59
C PHE A 311 -12.58 12.61 22.15
N MET A 312 -13.54 11.77 21.74
CA MET A 312 -13.67 11.30 20.36
C MET A 312 -14.97 11.79 19.71
N LYS A 313 -14.86 12.26 18.47
CA LYS A 313 -16.00 12.60 17.58
C LYS A 313 -16.61 11.33 17.00
N ASN A 314 -17.91 11.37 16.71
CA ASN A 314 -18.61 10.29 16.01
C ASN A 314 -18.34 10.30 14.50
N ALA A 315 -17.90 11.44 13.95
CA ALA A 315 -17.55 11.60 12.55
C ALA A 315 -16.55 12.72 12.34
N SER A 316 -15.75 12.62 11.27
CA SER A 316 -14.83 13.67 10.81
C SER A 316 -14.99 13.94 9.32
N PRO A 317 -14.80 15.19 8.86
CA PRO A 317 -14.90 15.52 7.44
C PRO A 317 -13.66 15.10 6.65
N VAL A 318 -13.89 14.82 5.36
CA VAL A 318 -12.87 14.57 4.36
C VAL A 318 -13.26 15.29 3.06
N GLN A 319 -12.28 15.87 2.37
CA GLN A 319 -12.48 16.61 1.12
C GLN A 319 -11.37 16.29 0.13
N ARG A 320 -11.73 16.24 -1.17
CA ARG A 320 -10.78 16.03 -2.27
C ARG A 320 -11.22 16.85 -3.49
N TYR A 321 -10.29 17.59 -4.09
CA TYR A 321 -10.50 18.36 -5.31
C TYR A 321 -9.40 18.04 -6.30
N VAL A 322 -9.74 17.71 -7.55
CA VAL A 322 -8.78 17.36 -8.60
C VAL A 322 -9.14 18.05 -9.90
N GLY A 323 -8.19 18.76 -10.48
CA GLY A 323 -8.27 19.29 -11.84
C GLY A 323 -7.28 18.58 -12.76
N THR A 324 -7.73 18.17 -13.95
CA THR A 324 -6.83 17.61 -14.96
C THR A 324 -6.99 18.32 -16.30
N VAL A 325 -5.88 18.49 -17.00
CA VAL A 325 -5.86 19.01 -18.38
C VAL A 325 -5.02 18.05 -19.21
N SER A 326 -5.57 17.56 -20.30
CA SER A 326 -4.86 16.65 -21.22
C SER A 326 -5.20 16.94 -22.67
N GLY A 327 -4.26 16.69 -23.56
CA GLY A 327 -4.45 16.90 -24.98
C GLY A 327 -3.13 16.82 -25.74
N GLY A 328 -3.14 17.31 -26.95
CA GLY A 328 -1.94 17.37 -27.75
C GLY A 328 -2.21 17.30 -29.27
N ASN A 329 -1.12 17.21 -29.98
CA ASN A 329 -1.10 17.05 -31.42
C ASN A 329 -0.01 16.03 -31.84
N ALA A 330 0.32 15.98 -33.11
CA ALA A 330 1.36 15.10 -33.63
C ALA A 330 2.78 15.45 -33.11
N PHE A 331 3.01 16.72 -32.71
CA PHE A 331 4.32 17.19 -32.23
C PHE A 331 4.46 17.04 -30.71
N ALA A 332 3.45 17.40 -29.93
CA ALA A 332 3.51 17.36 -28.47
C ALA A 332 2.18 16.88 -27.87
N ARG A 333 2.28 16.05 -26.84
CA ARG A 333 1.15 15.55 -26.06
C ARG A 333 1.43 15.85 -24.60
N TYR A 334 0.41 16.26 -23.87
CA TYR A 334 0.56 16.64 -22.48
C TYR A 334 -0.58 16.14 -21.60
N PHE A 335 -0.24 15.84 -20.36
CA PHE A 335 -1.15 15.60 -19.28
C PHE A 335 -0.68 16.42 -18.07
N THR A 336 -1.56 17.20 -17.46
CA THR A 336 -1.28 17.96 -16.25
C THR A 336 -2.40 17.74 -15.25
N MET A 337 -2.05 17.53 -13.99
CA MET A 337 -2.98 17.34 -12.87
C MET A 337 -2.54 18.20 -11.70
N PHE A 338 -3.54 18.74 -10.99
CA PHE A 338 -3.41 19.33 -9.66
C PHE A 338 -4.48 18.74 -8.76
N SER A 339 -4.09 18.33 -7.53
CA SER A 339 -5.05 17.85 -6.54
C SER A 339 -4.79 18.43 -5.15
N PHE A 340 -5.88 18.60 -4.40
CA PHE A 340 -5.87 18.94 -2.99
C PHE A 340 -6.71 17.93 -2.23
N TYR A 341 -6.19 17.47 -1.10
CA TYR A 341 -6.86 16.54 -0.19
C TYR A 341 -6.74 17.05 1.24
N ASP A 342 -7.85 16.98 2.01
CA ASP A 342 -7.89 17.32 3.43
C ASP A 342 -8.72 16.29 4.20
N GLN A 343 -8.17 15.78 5.30
CA GLN A 343 -8.80 14.81 6.18
C GLN A 343 -8.59 15.20 7.64
N SER A 344 -9.67 15.49 8.32
CA SER A 344 -9.66 15.81 9.74
C SER A 344 -9.75 14.56 10.60
N GLY A 345 -9.17 14.62 11.79
CA GLY A 345 -9.22 13.55 12.79
C GLY A 345 -10.43 13.63 13.73
N LEU A 346 -10.50 12.61 14.60
CA LEU A 346 -11.64 12.35 15.47
C LEU A 346 -11.53 13.00 16.87
N TYR A 347 -10.50 13.77 17.20
CA TYR A 347 -10.36 14.30 18.57
C TYR A 347 -11.21 15.54 18.78
N LYS A 348 -11.87 15.60 19.97
CA LYS A 348 -12.63 16.74 20.47
C LYS A 348 -11.77 17.60 21.39
N GLY A 349 -12.04 18.90 21.46
CA GLY A 349 -11.38 19.80 22.39
C GLY A 349 -9.87 19.95 22.18
N ALA A 350 -9.40 19.71 20.95
CA ALA A 350 -7.99 19.71 20.63
C ALA A 350 -7.42 21.08 20.28
N SER A 351 -8.22 22.15 20.30
CA SER A 351 -7.78 23.50 19.94
C SER A 351 -7.31 24.31 21.13
N ASN A 352 -6.16 24.92 20.96
CA ASN A 352 -5.57 25.93 21.85
C ASN A 352 -5.41 27.23 21.01
N PRO A 353 -5.42 28.45 21.61
CA PRO A 353 -5.20 29.67 20.84
C PRO A 353 -3.95 29.69 19.95
N SER A 354 -2.90 28.95 20.34
CA SER A 354 -1.63 28.89 19.61
C SER A 354 -1.52 27.71 18.64
N TYR A 355 -2.29 26.63 18.84
CA TYR A 355 -2.22 25.42 18.03
C TYR A 355 -3.50 24.59 18.05
N ASP A 356 -3.61 23.67 17.12
CA ASP A 356 -4.62 22.62 17.14
C ASP A 356 -3.92 21.27 17.25
N ALA A 357 -4.25 20.44 18.22
CA ALA A 357 -3.70 19.12 18.45
C ALA A 357 -4.54 17.99 17.83
N ASN A 358 -5.69 18.29 17.18
CA ASN A 358 -6.42 17.27 16.44
C ASN A 358 -5.57 16.75 15.29
N THR A 359 -5.65 15.46 15.02
CA THR A 359 -5.01 14.90 13.82
C THR A 359 -5.63 15.52 12.57
N ASN A 360 -4.79 15.95 11.65
CA ASN A 360 -5.21 16.45 10.35
C ASN A 360 -4.16 16.08 9.30
N PHE A 361 -4.60 15.65 8.14
CA PHE A 361 -3.76 15.37 6.99
C PHE A 361 -4.16 16.23 5.80
N GLN A 362 -3.20 16.95 5.24
CA GLN A 362 -3.37 17.74 4.03
C GLN A 362 -2.33 17.35 3.01
N ARG A 363 -2.76 17.20 1.75
CA ARG A 363 -1.85 16.85 0.65
C ARG A 363 -2.19 17.65 -0.60
N ILE A 364 -1.15 18.20 -1.22
CA ILE A 364 -1.19 18.81 -2.54
C ILE A 364 -0.33 17.97 -3.46
N ASN A 365 -0.88 17.54 -4.60
CA ASN A 365 -0.14 16.87 -5.66
C ASN A 365 -0.21 17.68 -6.95
N PHE A 366 0.90 17.71 -7.65
CA PHE A 366 1.03 18.25 -8.99
C PHE A 366 1.78 17.24 -9.86
N ARG A 367 1.32 17.03 -11.09
CA ARG A 367 2.01 16.21 -12.10
C ARG A 367 1.84 16.83 -13.48
N THR A 368 2.94 16.78 -14.26
CA THR A 368 2.92 17.09 -15.68
C THR A 368 3.74 16.03 -16.42
N ASN A 369 3.14 15.38 -17.39
CA ASN A 369 3.80 14.45 -18.32
C ASN A 369 3.69 15.06 -19.73
N LEU A 370 4.84 15.22 -20.38
CA LEU A 370 4.99 15.84 -21.68
C LEU A 370 5.77 14.91 -22.62
N ASP A 371 5.16 14.52 -23.75
CA ASP A 371 5.78 13.74 -24.81
C ASP A 371 5.96 14.62 -26.04
N ILE A 372 7.19 14.74 -26.56
CA ILE A 372 7.57 15.59 -27.68
C ILE A 372 8.15 14.72 -28.79
N HIS A 373 7.54 14.73 -29.95
CA HIS A 373 8.11 14.21 -31.21
C HIS A 373 8.99 15.29 -31.88
N VAL A 374 10.27 15.35 -31.45
CA VAL A 374 11.20 16.42 -31.88
C VAL A 374 11.36 16.38 -33.40
N ASN A 375 11.46 15.15 -33.97
CA ASN A 375 11.45 14.91 -35.39
C ASN A 375 11.00 13.46 -35.68
N LYS A 376 11.07 13.00 -36.93
CA LYS A 376 10.62 11.64 -37.36
C LYS A 376 11.36 10.49 -36.67
N THR A 377 12.46 10.75 -36.00
CA THR A 377 13.34 9.71 -35.41
C THR A 377 13.67 9.92 -33.96
N LEU A 378 13.36 11.09 -33.37
CA LEU A 378 13.66 11.42 -32.00
C LEU A 378 12.39 11.78 -31.21
N ASP A 379 12.10 10.98 -30.21
CA ASP A 379 11.06 11.23 -29.20
C ASP A 379 11.73 11.59 -27.86
N VAL A 380 11.23 12.60 -27.19
CA VAL A 380 11.68 13.02 -25.85
C VAL A 380 10.48 13.11 -24.94
N SER A 381 10.57 12.54 -23.73
CA SER A 381 9.55 12.69 -22.70
C SER A 381 10.13 13.36 -21.46
N LEU A 382 9.33 14.25 -20.85
CA LEU A 382 9.61 14.90 -19.57
C LEU A 382 8.43 14.67 -18.63
N ASP A 383 8.69 14.03 -17.50
CA ASP A 383 7.70 13.82 -16.46
C ASP A 383 8.15 14.53 -15.18
N VAL A 384 7.31 15.39 -14.62
CA VAL A 384 7.57 16.12 -13.40
C VAL A 384 6.40 15.94 -12.46
N GLY A 385 6.67 15.47 -11.25
CA GLY A 385 5.70 15.35 -10.16
C GLY A 385 6.18 16.09 -8.91
N GLY A 386 5.27 16.73 -8.24
CA GLY A 386 5.54 17.39 -6.96
C GLY A 386 4.45 17.03 -5.96
N ARG A 387 4.85 16.83 -4.70
CA ARG A 387 3.93 16.56 -3.60
C ARG A 387 4.35 17.31 -2.35
N SER A 388 3.36 17.85 -1.65
CA SER A 388 3.52 18.40 -0.31
C SER A 388 2.46 17.79 0.57
N ALA A 389 2.87 16.99 1.56
CA ALA A 389 1.98 16.32 2.51
C ALA A 389 2.30 16.79 3.93
N SER A 390 1.30 17.21 4.67
CA SER A 390 1.41 17.68 6.06
C SER A 390 0.53 16.82 6.95
N ILE A 391 1.11 16.23 7.99
CA ILE A 391 0.39 15.50 9.04
C ILE A 391 0.59 16.22 10.36
N ARG A 392 -0.51 16.62 11.00
CA ARG A 392 -0.52 17.20 12.34
C ARG A 392 -1.16 16.21 13.32
N TYR A 393 -0.63 16.15 14.55
CA TYR A 393 -1.14 15.26 15.60
C TYR A 393 -0.69 15.72 16.99
N PRO A 394 -1.31 15.19 18.11
CA PRO A 394 -0.92 15.53 19.49
C PRO A 394 0.55 15.30 19.76
N ARG A 395 1.17 16.12 20.58
CA ARG A 395 2.61 16.10 20.90
C ARG A 395 3.12 14.75 21.40
N ASP A 396 2.35 14.07 22.23
CA ASP A 396 2.73 12.78 22.79
C ASP A 396 2.51 11.61 21.80
N GLY A 397 2.05 11.91 20.59
CA GLY A 397 1.70 10.93 19.56
C GLY A 397 0.28 10.38 19.73
N ASN A 398 -0.30 9.92 18.63
CA ASN A 398 -1.66 9.37 18.66
C ASN A 398 -1.75 8.10 19.50
N GLY A 399 -0.74 7.22 19.48
CA GLY A 399 -0.72 5.99 20.25
C GLY A 399 -0.82 6.25 21.75
N ASN A 400 -0.06 7.20 22.28
CA ASN A 400 -0.11 7.56 23.70
C ASN A 400 -1.43 8.20 24.09
N PHE A 401 -1.97 9.08 23.25
CA PHE A 401 -3.29 9.67 23.52
C PHE A 401 -4.40 8.61 23.53
N LEU A 402 -4.42 7.71 22.56
CA LEU A 402 -5.40 6.64 22.45
C LEU A 402 -5.26 5.62 23.60
N SER A 403 -4.03 5.22 23.94
CA SER A 403 -3.82 4.35 25.10
C SER A 403 -4.28 5.00 26.42
N THR A 404 -4.17 6.32 26.51
CA THR A 404 -4.70 7.05 27.68
C THR A 404 -6.23 7.01 27.72
N ILE A 405 -6.93 7.32 26.62
CA ILE A 405 -8.42 7.33 26.65
C ILE A 405 -9.05 5.94 26.69
N PHE A 406 -8.37 4.90 26.20
CA PHE A 406 -8.87 3.52 26.24
C PHE A 406 -8.43 2.77 27.49
N GLY A 407 -7.26 3.09 28.06
CA GLY A 407 -6.66 2.35 29.16
C GLY A 407 -6.81 2.99 30.54
N THR A 408 -7.26 4.25 30.63
CA THR A 408 -7.49 4.90 31.94
C THR A 408 -8.87 4.53 32.44
N PRO A 409 -9.00 4.01 33.70
CA PRO A 409 -10.29 3.69 34.30
C PRO A 409 -11.19 4.91 34.42
N SER A 410 -12.51 4.71 34.32
CA SER A 410 -13.50 5.77 34.42
C SER A 410 -13.47 6.50 35.79
N ASN A 411 -12.99 5.84 36.84
CA ASN A 411 -12.88 6.38 38.18
C ASN A 411 -11.49 6.91 38.57
N ALA A 412 -10.55 7.00 37.61
CA ALA A 412 -9.16 7.33 37.93
C ALA A 412 -8.98 8.75 38.48
N PHE A 413 -9.65 9.76 37.90
CA PHE A 413 -9.61 11.17 38.31
C PHE A 413 -10.75 11.96 37.66
N PRO A 414 -11.20 13.10 38.24
CA PRO A 414 -12.06 14.04 37.52
C PRO A 414 -11.26 14.71 36.36
N ILE A 415 -11.85 14.90 35.18
CA ILE A 415 -11.15 15.54 34.05
C ILE A 415 -10.63 16.92 34.44
N LEU A 416 -11.47 17.71 35.13
CA LEU A 416 -11.10 18.95 35.77
C LEU A 416 -11.53 18.89 37.25
N ASN A 417 -10.67 19.33 38.11
CA ASN A 417 -11.00 19.54 39.52
C ASN A 417 -11.95 20.74 39.69
N ALA A 418 -12.50 20.90 40.88
CA ALA A 418 -13.44 21.97 41.19
C ALA A 418 -12.84 23.40 41.04
N ASP A 419 -11.53 23.51 41.20
CA ASP A 419 -10.78 24.75 41.02
C ASP A 419 -10.40 25.02 39.53
N GLY A 420 -10.80 24.14 38.61
CA GLY A 420 -10.47 24.21 37.18
C GLY A 420 -9.10 23.64 36.78
N SER A 421 -8.32 23.12 37.74
CA SER A 421 -7.06 22.44 37.45
C SER A 421 -7.28 21.06 36.80
N TYR A 422 -6.31 20.57 36.04
CA TYR A 422 -6.37 19.21 35.46
C TYR A 422 -6.30 18.14 36.55
N GLY A 423 -7.27 17.24 36.58
CA GLY A 423 -7.29 16.11 37.48
C GLY A 423 -6.24 15.06 37.13
N GLY A 424 -5.70 14.43 38.17
CA GLY A 424 -4.73 13.33 37.99
C GLY A 424 -4.34 12.79 39.37
N THR A 425 -3.60 11.67 39.40
CA THR A 425 -3.12 11.04 40.62
C THR A 425 -1.64 10.69 40.52
N SER A 426 -1.04 10.23 41.59
CA SER A 426 0.34 9.70 41.56
C SER A 426 0.52 8.58 40.56
N LEU A 427 -0.54 7.78 40.28
CA LEU A 427 -0.54 6.66 39.33
C LEU A 427 -0.98 7.07 37.92
N PHE A 428 -1.93 8.00 37.81
CA PHE A 428 -2.49 8.43 36.51
C PHE A 428 -2.22 9.92 36.29
N ARG A 429 -1.08 10.21 35.63
CA ARG A 429 -0.62 11.59 35.39
C ARG A 429 -0.95 12.11 33.99
N SER A 430 -1.44 11.24 33.13
CA SER A 430 -1.82 11.59 31.75
C SER A 430 -3.29 11.99 31.71
N ASN A 431 -3.57 13.31 31.74
CA ASN A 431 -4.93 13.82 31.61
C ASN A 431 -5.22 14.14 30.13
N PRO A 432 -6.21 13.49 29.48
CA PRO A 432 -6.46 13.66 28.04
C PRO A 432 -6.75 15.10 27.64
N LYS A 433 -7.44 15.87 28.48
CA LYS A 433 -7.71 17.29 28.23
C LYS A 433 -6.42 18.10 28.21
N ALA A 434 -5.53 17.89 29.17
CA ALA A 434 -4.23 18.54 29.23
C ALA A 434 -3.33 18.13 28.05
N MET A 435 -3.38 16.85 27.64
CA MET A 435 -2.63 16.36 26.45
C MET A 435 -3.04 17.09 25.18
N LEU A 436 -4.30 17.44 24.99
CA LEU A 436 -4.77 18.15 23.82
C LEU A 436 -4.62 19.68 23.93
N GLU A 437 -4.93 20.26 25.11
CA GLU A 437 -4.99 21.71 25.26
C GLU A 437 -3.68 22.36 25.74
N SER A 438 -2.81 21.62 26.42
CA SER A 438 -1.59 22.18 27.05
C SER A 438 -0.31 21.52 26.61
N ARG A 439 -0.32 20.28 26.09
CA ARG A 439 0.91 19.54 25.78
C ARG A 439 1.58 20.00 24.47
N GLY A 440 0.82 20.51 23.51
CA GLY A 440 1.29 20.89 22.20
C GLY A 440 0.90 19.95 21.07
N ASN A 441 1.54 20.16 19.92
CA ASN A 441 1.33 19.32 18.71
C ASN A 441 2.64 19.05 18.00
N ILE A 442 2.61 18.11 17.07
CA ILE A 442 3.65 17.86 16.06
C ILE A 442 3.03 18.06 14.69
N THR A 443 3.79 18.65 13.79
CA THR A 443 3.47 18.76 12.36
C THR A 443 4.66 18.22 11.56
N ASP A 444 4.46 17.13 10.87
CA ASP A 444 5.40 16.58 9.91
C ASP A 444 5.03 17.06 8.51
N LEU A 445 5.96 17.68 7.82
CA LEU A 445 5.82 18.16 6.46
C LEU A 445 6.77 17.41 5.54
N THR A 446 6.22 16.59 4.64
CA THR A 446 6.97 15.88 3.61
C THR A 446 6.81 16.60 2.27
N ARG A 447 7.94 16.92 1.63
CA ARG A 447 7.97 17.49 0.27
C ARG A 447 8.73 16.55 -0.64
N THR A 448 8.11 16.19 -1.75
CA THR A 448 8.70 15.28 -2.74
C THR A 448 8.70 15.94 -4.10
N LEU A 449 9.84 15.86 -4.79
CA LEU A 449 9.98 16.21 -6.20
C LEU A 449 10.43 14.94 -6.95
N LEU A 450 9.74 14.64 -8.05
CA LEU A 450 10.00 13.50 -8.93
C LEU A 450 10.21 14.06 -10.35
N ALA A 451 11.32 13.71 -10.98
CA ALA A 451 11.60 14.17 -12.34
C ALA A 451 12.21 13.05 -13.19
N ASN A 452 11.64 12.82 -14.38
CA ASN A 452 12.17 11.89 -15.35
C ASN A 452 12.40 12.60 -16.69
N VAL A 453 13.48 12.26 -17.35
CA VAL A 453 13.72 12.60 -18.75
C VAL A 453 14.04 11.31 -19.50
N SER A 454 13.37 11.08 -20.61
CA SER A 454 13.67 9.98 -21.48
C SER A 454 13.81 10.44 -22.93
N ALA A 455 14.66 9.74 -23.69
CA ALA A 455 14.85 9.98 -25.09
C ALA A 455 14.90 8.65 -25.85
N LYS A 456 14.20 8.57 -26.98
CA LYS A 456 14.21 7.44 -27.89
C LYS A 456 14.60 7.91 -29.28
N GLN A 457 15.76 7.47 -29.75
CA GLN A 457 16.27 7.73 -31.09
C GLN A 457 16.12 6.50 -31.98
N GLN A 458 15.35 6.60 -33.06
CA GLN A 458 15.26 5.56 -34.08
C GLN A 458 16.56 5.55 -34.89
N LEU A 459 17.16 4.36 -34.99
CA LEU A 459 18.41 4.13 -35.77
C LEU A 459 18.15 3.40 -37.09
N ASN A 460 17.05 3.74 -37.74
CA ASN A 460 16.64 3.10 -38.99
C ASN A 460 17.65 3.26 -40.12
N PHE A 461 18.58 4.20 -40.01
CA PHE A 461 19.71 4.37 -40.93
C PHE A 461 20.76 3.26 -40.81
N ILE A 462 20.85 2.58 -39.64
CA ILE A 462 21.69 1.38 -39.41
C ILE A 462 20.90 0.14 -39.85
N THR A 463 19.73 -0.07 -39.24
CA THR A 463 18.80 -1.14 -39.62
C THR A 463 17.38 -0.77 -39.12
N LYS A 464 16.39 -1.10 -39.98
CA LYS A 464 14.97 -0.83 -39.64
C LYS A 464 14.58 -1.55 -38.39
N GLY A 465 13.93 -0.81 -37.45
CA GLY A 465 13.43 -1.32 -36.16
C GLY A 465 14.42 -1.23 -35.01
N LEU A 466 15.65 -0.76 -35.25
CA LEU A 466 16.63 -0.49 -34.19
C LEU A 466 16.35 0.90 -33.57
N SER A 467 16.38 0.99 -32.22
CA SER A 467 16.33 2.25 -31.51
C SER A 467 17.27 2.25 -30.31
N LEU A 468 17.82 3.43 -30.02
CA LEU A 468 18.57 3.72 -28.82
C LEU A 468 17.63 4.43 -27.83
N ASN A 469 17.62 4.01 -26.59
CA ASN A 469 16.82 4.63 -25.52
C ASN A 469 17.75 5.04 -24.39
N ALA A 470 17.47 6.19 -23.80
CA ALA A 470 18.14 6.71 -22.63
C ALA A 470 17.11 7.28 -21.65
N PHE A 471 17.36 7.12 -20.35
CA PHE A 471 16.48 7.56 -19.31
C PHE A 471 17.30 8.05 -18.11
N TYR A 472 16.84 9.11 -17.49
CA TYR A 472 17.39 9.63 -16.24
C TYR A 472 16.26 10.06 -15.32
N SER A 473 16.34 9.66 -14.06
CA SER A 473 15.43 10.05 -13.00
C SER A 473 16.19 10.73 -11.85
N TYR A 474 15.57 11.77 -11.30
CA TYR A 474 16.03 12.47 -10.12
C TYR A 474 14.87 12.69 -9.17
N ASP A 475 14.93 12.07 -8.00
CA ASP A 475 13.93 12.22 -6.94
C ASP A 475 14.56 12.77 -5.68
N VAL A 476 13.83 13.65 -5.01
CA VAL A 476 14.19 14.14 -3.68
C VAL A 476 12.96 14.21 -2.79
N THR A 477 13.09 13.64 -1.59
CA THR A 477 12.07 13.74 -0.53
C THR A 477 12.71 14.37 0.68
N SER A 478 12.11 15.46 1.17
CA SER A 478 12.55 16.20 2.34
C SER A 478 11.51 16.11 3.43
N LEU A 479 11.92 15.81 4.65
CA LEU A 479 11.08 15.75 5.83
C LEU A 479 11.43 16.86 6.80
N TYR A 480 10.43 17.57 7.27
CA TYR A 480 10.51 18.63 8.27
C TYR A 480 9.56 18.31 9.41
N THR A 481 10.01 18.45 10.65
CA THR A 481 9.17 18.31 11.83
C THR A 481 9.18 19.60 12.63
N SER A 482 8.02 20.12 12.98
CA SER A 482 7.85 21.32 13.81
C SER A 482 6.70 21.12 14.79
N GLY A 483 6.49 22.04 15.72
CA GLY A 483 5.34 22.02 16.57
C GLY A 483 5.54 22.68 17.92
N PHE A 484 4.48 22.73 18.69
CA PHE A 484 4.47 23.26 20.04
C PHE A 484 4.74 22.16 21.07
N THR A 485 5.38 22.56 22.18
CA THR A 485 5.65 21.66 23.32
C THR A 485 5.52 22.42 24.63
N GLN A 486 4.87 21.76 25.58
CA GLN A 486 4.75 22.26 26.95
C GLN A 486 4.61 21.08 27.90
N ASN A 487 5.23 21.13 29.08
CA ASN A 487 4.87 20.25 30.18
C ASN A 487 3.71 20.84 30.95
N TYR A 488 2.86 19.97 31.47
CA TYR A 488 1.71 20.37 32.27
C TYR A 488 1.72 19.69 33.64
N GLU A 489 0.92 20.21 34.55
CA GLU A 489 0.71 19.70 35.91
C GLU A 489 -0.66 19.09 36.00
N VAL A 490 -0.80 18.05 36.84
CA VAL A 490 -2.08 17.48 37.23
C VAL A 490 -2.18 17.49 38.74
N TYR A 491 -3.40 17.49 39.28
CA TYR A 491 -3.66 17.68 40.67
C TYR A 491 -4.64 16.62 41.18
N GLU A 492 -4.34 16.11 42.38
CA GLU A 492 -5.20 15.17 43.14
C GLU A 492 -5.78 15.87 44.36
N TYR A 493 -7.11 15.92 44.46
CA TYR A 493 -7.79 16.51 45.59
C TYR A 493 -7.76 15.55 46.79
N ASN A 494 -7.28 16.00 47.95
CA ASN A 494 -7.34 15.28 49.19
C ASN A 494 -8.49 15.83 50.04
N PRO A 495 -9.60 15.08 50.21
CA PRO A 495 -10.77 15.55 50.97
C PRO A 495 -10.51 15.73 52.46
N THR A 496 -9.51 15.03 53.04
CA THR A 496 -9.19 15.13 54.47
C THR A 496 -8.50 16.45 54.82
N THR A 497 -7.64 16.92 53.94
CA THR A 497 -6.88 18.17 54.14
C THR A 497 -7.44 19.33 53.35
N ALA A 498 -8.49 19.13 52.56
CA ALA A 498 -9.09 20.10 51.63
C ALA A 498 -8.02 20.80 50.75
N SER A 499 -7.01 20.04 50.29
CA SER A 499 -5.88 20.56 49.51
C SER A 499 -5.61 19.72 48.28
N TYR A 500 -4.82 20.26 47.32
CA TYR A 500 -4.43 19.60 46.09
C TYR A 500 -2.97 19.17 46.12
N ALA A 501 -2.73 17.88 45.88
CA ALA A 501 -1.38 17.35 45.67
C ALA A 501 -1.03 17.53 44.18
N ARG A 502 0.11 18.19 43.90
CA ARG A 502 0.58 18.47 42.54
C ARG A 502 1.49 17.38 42.05
N PHE A 503 1.33 16.97 40.77
CA PHE A 503 2.20 16.08 40.04
C PHE A 503 2.61 16.70 38.70
N GLY A 504 3.90 16.59 38.34
CA GLY A 504 4.48 17.20 37.17
C GLY A 504 5.01 18.62 37.42
N THR A 505 5.48 19.23 36.34
CA THR A 505 6.00 20.61 36.35
C THR A 505 5.48 21.32 35.12
N LYS A 506 4.84 22.47 35.31
CA LYS A 506 4.41 23.31 34.17
C LYS A 506 5.62 24.03 33.57
N ALA A 507 5.76 23.93 32.26
CA ALA A 507 6.73 24.70 31.49
C ALA A 507 6.03 25.81 30.70
N ILE A 508 6.80 26.73 30.13
CA ILE A 508 6.32 27.73 29.16
C ILE A 508 6.04 26.99 27.84
N LEU A 509 4.99 27.39 27.12
CA LEU A 509 4.73 26.91 25.78
C LEU A 509 5.84 27.36 24.85
N ASP A 510 6.54 26.40 24.28
CA ASP A 510 7.66 26.64 23.38
C ASP A 510 7.34 26.09 21.97
N TYR A 511 7.85 26.79 20.96
CA TYR A 511 7.73 26.34 19.58
C TYR A 511 9.05 25.77 19.09
N ALA A 512 9.10 24.47 18.94
CA ALA A 512 10.19 23.81 18.25
C ALA A 512 10.08 24.12 16.76
N ALA A 513 10.95 25.03 16.30
CA ALA A 513 11.06 25.39 14.89
C ALA A 513 11.41 24.14 14.06
N SER A 514 11.09 24.21 12.78
CA SER A 514 11.23 23.12 11.84
C SER A 514 12.65 22.53 11.83
N ASP A 515 12.81 21.37 12.44
CA ASP A 515 14.02 20.57 12.27
C ASP A 515 13.94 19.86 10.91
N PHE A 516 14.98 20.09 10.12
CA PHE A 516 15.19 19.41 8.87
C PHE A 516 15.74 18.00 9.15
N ASN A 517 14.86 16.98 9.00
CA ASN A 517 15.24 15.59 9.27
C ASN A 517 15.98 14.91 8.11
N GLY A 518 16.32 15.69 7.08
CA GLY A 518 17.16 15.24 5.98
C GLY A 518 16.46 15.09 4.63
N ASN A 519 17.27 14.85 3.60
CA ASN A 519 16.82 14.60 2.23
C ASN A 519 17.18 13.19 1.79
N VAL A 520 16.19 12.38 1.51
CA VAL A 520 16.41 11.15 0.74
C VAL A 520 16.45 11.51 -0.75
N ARG A 521 17.54 11.17 -1.43
CA ARG A 521 17.74 11.41 -2.87
C ARG A 521 17.90 10.10 -3.57
N ARG A 522 17.21 9.94 -4.70
CA ARG A 522 17.34 8.78 -5.60
C ARG A 522 17.69 9.30 -6.99
N ASN A 523 18.71 8.71 -7.58
CA ASN A 523 19.09 8.93 -8.96
C ASN A 523 19.09 7.58 -9.66
N GLU A 524 18.49 7.52 -10.83
CA GLU A 524 18.51 6.33 -11.68
C GLU A 524 18.82 6.74 -13.12
N PHE A 525 19.75 6.04 -13.72
CA PHE A 525 20.10 6.17 -15.12
C PHE A 525 20.05 4.80 -15.78
N TRP A 526 19.44 4.73 -16.95
CA TRP A 526 19.60 3.57 -17.82
C TRP A 526 19.72 3.97 -19.29
N GLY A 527 20.47 3.15 -20.02
CA GLY A 527 20.61 3.25 -21.46
C GLY A 527 20.49 1.88 -22.11
N GLY A 528 20.01 1.83 -23.34
CA GLY A 528 19.92 0.54 -24.00
C GLY A 528 19.39 0.59 -25.41
N LEU A 529 19.43 -0.58 -26.04
CA LEU A 529 19.02 -0.80 -27.42
C LEU A 529 17.76 -1.67 -27.50
N ASP A 530 16.84 -1.28 -28.36
CA ASP A 530 15.71 -2.11 -28.76
C ASP A 530 15.78 -2.38 -30.26
N TYR A 531 15.51 -3.63 -30.63
CA TYR A 531 15.31 -4.04 -32.01
C TYR A 531 13.94 -4.71 -32.12
N ASP A 532 13.05 -4.15 -32.91
CA ASP A 532 11.68 -4.66 -33.13
C ASP A 532 11.44 -4.78 -34.63
N ARG A 533 11.30 -6.02 -35.12
CA ARG A 533 11.12 -6.27 -36.55
C ARG A 533 10.35 -7.55 -36.83
N THR A 534 9.46 -7.47 -37.83
CA THR A 534 8.73 -8.64 -38.32
C THR A 534 9.22 -8.97 -39.75
N PHE A 535 9.55 -10.23 -39.97
CA PHE A 535 9.95 -10.81 -41.25
C PHE A 535 8.93 -11.88 -41.66
N GLY A 536 7.97 -11.54 -42.50
CA GLY A 536 6.88 -12.45 -42.84
C GLY A 536 6.11 -12.93 -41.62
N ASN A 537 6.21 -14.20 -41.28
CA ASN A 537 5.55 -14.78 -40.11
C ASN A 537 6.38 -14.74 -38.81
N HIS A 538 7.60 -14.21 -38.86
CA HIS A 538 8.55 -14.20 -37.75
C HIS A 538 8.68 -12.80 -37.18
N ALA A 539 8.29 -12.61 -35.93
CA ALA A 539 8.45 -11.36 -35.21
C ALA A 539 9.57 -11.50 -34.15
N PHE A 540 10.53 -10.60 -34.19
CA PHE A 540 11.63 -10.51 -33.23
C PHE A 540 11.56 -9.19 -32.50
N ASN A 541 11.70 -9.26 -31.16
CA ASN A 541 11.93 -8.10 -30.33
C ASN A 541 13.06 -8.42 -29.37
N VAL A 542 14.13 -7.63 -29.45
CA VAL A 542 15.31 -7.77 -28.58
C VAL A 542 15.47 -6.46 -27.83
N SER A 543 15.64 -6.55 -26.50
CA SER A 543 15.88 -5.41 -25.62
C SER A 543 17.09 -5.68 -24.76
N SER A 544 18.01 -4.73 -24.68
CA SER A 544 19.19 -4.77 -23.79
C SER A 544 19.29 -3.43 -23.05
N ARG A 545 19.41 -3.48 -21.74
CA ARG A 545 19.44 -2.29 -20.85
C ARG A 545 20.57 -2.42 -19.84
N VAL A 546 21.35 -1.37 -19.69
CA VAL A 546 22.28 -1.18 -18.57
C VAL A 546 21.68 -0.11 -17.66
N MET A 547 21.52 -0.41 -16.38
CA MET A 547 20.93 0.46 -15.40
C MET A 547 21.88 0.63 -14.21
N ARG A 548 21.88 1.84 -13.65
CA ARG A 548 22.54 2.17 -12.40
C ARG A 548 21.62 3.05 -11.55
N GLY A 549 21.34 2.58 -10.33
CA GLY A 549 20.58 3.31 -9.32
C GLY A 549 21.48 3.67 -8.13
N VAL A 550 21.24 4.86 -7.55
CA VAL A 550 21.91 5.34 -6.34
C VAL A 550 20.88 5.97 -5.41
N VAL A 551 20.81 5.48 -4.17
CA VAL A 551 19.99 6.09 -3.12
C VAL A 551 20.91 6.67 -2.05
N ALA A 552 20.69 7.93 -1.70
CA ALA A 552 21.39 8.66 -0.65
C ALA A 552 20.41 9.00 0.47
N THR A 553 20.55 8.34 1.61
CA THR A 553 19.78 8.59 2.83
C THR A 553 20.68 9.30 3.85
N PRO A 554 20.19 10.35 4.55
CA PRO A 554 20.95 11.04 5.58
C PRO A 554 21.49 10.06 6.64
N GLY A 555 22.74 10.23 7.03
CA GLY A 555 23.39 9.38 8.04
C GLY A 555 23.71 7.95 7.61
N SER A 556 23.41 7.59 6.35
CA SER A 556 23.66 6.25 5.79
C SER A 556 24.66 6.31 4.64
N LEU A 557 25.37 5.21 4.40
CA LEU A 557 26.17 5.04 3.20
C LEU A 557 25.27 4.95 1.95
N LEU A 558 25.80 5.41 0.82
CA LEU A 558 25.10 5.33 -0.47
C LEU A 558 24.72 3.89 -0.78
N ASP A 559 23.46 3.68 -1.20
CA ASP A 559 23.03 2.38 -1.73
C ASP A 559 23.13 2.41 -3.26
N ARG A 560 23.94 1.50 -3.82
CA ARG A 560 24.18 1.41 -5.26
C ARG A 560 23.80 0.05 -5.77
N ARG A 561 23.08 0.04 -6.88
CA ARG A 561 22.69 -1.15 -7.62
C ARG A 561 23.02 -0.96 -9.09
N GLU A 562 23.52 -2.01 -9.70
CA GLU A 562 23.82 -2.04 -11.13
C GLU A 562 23.25 -3.31 -11.73
N GLN A 563 22.72 -3.20 -12.94
CA GLN A 563 22.24 -4.38 -13.67
C GLN A 563 22.37 -4.21 -15.17
N TRP A 564 22.55 -5.33 -15.84
CA TRP A 564 22.47 -5.48 -17.28
C TRP A 564 21.41 -6.52 -17.61
N SER A 565 20.27 -6.08 -18.13
CA SER A 565 19.12 -6.91 -18.41
C SER A 565 18.90 -7.05 -19.91
N ASN A 566 18.70 -8.28 -20.36
CA ASN A 566 18.49 -8.64 -21.75
C ASN A 566 17.22 -9.47 -21.91
N ARG A 567 16.47 -9.21 -22.98
CA ARG A 567 15.32 -10.00 -23.40
C ARG A 567 15.35 -10.24 -24.90
N ILE A 568 15.09 -11.46 -25.30
CA ILE A 568 14.87 -11.88 -26.66
C ILE A 568 13.48 -12.47 -26.75
N SER A 569 12.59 -11.85 -27.48
CA SER A 569 11.23 -12.32 -27.73
C SER A 569 11.09 -12.72 -29.19
N TYR A 570 10.59 -13.92 -29.42
CA TYR A 570 10.30 -14.46 -30.73
C TYR A 570 8.83 -14.84 -30.86
N GLY A 571 8.18 -14.39 -31.93
CA GLY A 571 6.80 -14.73 -32.26
C GLY A 571 6.73 -15.39 -33.64
N PHE A 572 6.02 -16.52 -33.76
CA PHE A 572 5.78 -17.19 -35.04
C PHE A 572 4.31 -17.20 -35.41
N LYS A 573 3.96 -16.69 -36.56
CA LYS A 573 2.58 -16.54 -37.08
C LYS A 573 1.63 -15.84 -36.08
N GLN A 574 2.15 -15.05 -35.18
CA GLN A 574 1.41 -14.46 -34.04
C GLN A 574 0.60 -15.48 -33.22
N ARG A 575 1.01 -16.73 -33.19
CA ARG A 575 0.39 -17.83 -32.44
C ARG A 575 1.30 -18.44 -31.39
N TYR A 576 2.60 -18.59 -31.72
CA TYR A 576 3.60 -19.15 -30.82
C TYR A 576 4.56 -18.05 -30.40
N PHE A 577 4.80 -17.94 -29.11
CA PHE A 577 5.64 -16.91 -28.53
C PHE A 577 6.64 -17.55 -27.57
N VAL A 578 7.88 -17.08 -27.58
CA VAL A 578 8.92 -17.48 -26.64
C VAL A 578 9.67 -16.22 -26.22
N ASP A 579 9.85 -16.05 -24.91
CA ASP A 579 10.69 -15.00 -24.33
C ASP A 579 11.87 -15.66 -23.59
N LEU A 580 13.07 -15.18 -23.84
CA LEU A 580 14.30 -15.50 -23.11
C LEU A 580 14.77 -14.25 -22.40
N ILE A 581 14.95 -14.33 -21.10
CA ILE A 581 15.38 -13.22 -20.25
C ILE A 581 16.68 -13.61 -19.54
N GLY A 582 17.63 -12.69 -19.48
CA GLY A 582 18.85 -12.90 -18.73
C GLY A 582 19.35 -11.59 -18.13
N THR A 583 19.40 -11.50 -16.81
CA THR A 583 19.85 -10.32 -16.08
C THR A 583 21.08 -10.63 -15.25
N LEU A 584 22.14 -9.85 -15.45
CA LEU A 584 23.29 -9.78 -14.55
C LEU A 584 23.09 -8.59 -13.62
N ALA A 585 22.90 -8.83 -12.33
CA ALA A 585 22.68 -7.79 -11.33
C ALA A 585 23.77 -7.83 -10.25
N ALA A 586 24.09 -6.66 -9.70
CA ALA A 586 25.10 -6.52 -8.65
C ALA A 586 24.55 -5.60 -7.52
N SER A 587 24.82 -5.99 -6.27
CA SER A 587 24.46 -5.25 -5.06
C SER A 587 25.69 -5.08 -4.17
N GLU A 588 25.91 -3.85 -3.68
CA GLU A 588 26.98 -3.56 -2.72
C GLU A 588 26.77 -4.17 -1.33
N THR A 589 25.58 -4.68 -1.06
CA THR A 589 25.21 -5.31 0.21
C THR A 589 26.12 -6.50 0.55
N PHE A 590 26.68 -7.15 -0.47
CA PHE A 590 27.50 -8.37 -0.34
C PHE A 590 29.00 -8.10 -0.48
N MET A 591 29.81 -9.02 0.03
CA MET A 591 31.26 -8.94 -0.01
C MET A 591 31.78 -8.81 -1.47
N PRO A 592 32.84 -8.00 -1.73
CA PRO A 592 33.51 -8.01 -3.02
C PRO A 592 33.84 -9.43 -3.50
N GLY A 593 33.54 -9.72 -4.76
CA GLY A 593 33.63 -11.09 -5.31
C GLY A 593 32.32 -11.92 -5.20
N LYS A 594 31.37 -11.51 -4.35
CA LYS A 594 30.06 -12.16 -4.17
C LYS A 594 28.87 -11.23 -4.50
N ARG A 595 29.13 -10.07 -5.13
CA ARG A 595 28.13 -9.03 -5.40
C ARG A 595 27.22 -9.33 -6.59
N SER A 596 27.69 -10.10 -7.57
CA SER A 596 27.01 -10.28 -8.84
C SER A 596 26.29 -11.62 -8.94
N GLY A 597 25.08 -11.61 -9.47
CA GLY A 597 24.27 -12.80 -9.76
C GLY A 597 23.65 -12.77 -11.14
N PHE A 598 23.49 -13.97 -11.76
CA PHE A 598 22.82 -14.14 -13.03
C PHE A 598 21.43 -14.75 -12.83
N PHE A 599 20.41 -14.13 -13.45
CA PHE A 599 19.00 -14.44 -13.29
C PHE A 599 18.36 -14.76 -14.65
N PRO A 600 18.41 -16.04 -15.08
CA PRO A 600 17.78 -16.49 -16.31
C PRO A 600 16.30 -16.80 -16.12
N ALA A 601 15.50 -16.52 -17.15
CA ALA A 601 14.11 -16.98 -17.23
C ALA A 601 13.72 -17.25 -18.70
N VAL A 602 12.75 -18.15 -18.85
CA VAL A 602 12.15 -18.48 -20.14
C VAL A 602 10.63 -18.52 -19.98
N SER A 603 9.92 -18.05 -21.00
CA SER A 603 8.47 -18.28 -21.09
C SER A 603 8.05 -18.63 -22.50
N ALA A 604 6.94 -19.35 -22.59
CA ALA A 604 6.31 -19.74 -23.85
C ALA A 604 4.80 -19.46 -23.82
N GLY A 605 4.24 -19.07 -24.96
CA GLY A 605 2.82 -18.84 -25.15
C GLY A 605 2.31 -19.42 -26.45
N TRP A 606 1.15 -20.08 -26.43
CA TRP A 606 0.50 -20.63 -27.59
C TRP A 606 -0.96 -20.19 -27.66
N ILE A 607 -1.36 -19.55 -28.75
CA ILE A 607 -2.75 -19.18 -29.01
C ILE A 607 -3.41 -20.33 -29.76
N ALA A 608 -3.98 -21.24 -29.01
CA ALA A 608 -4.61 -22.47 -29.51
C ALA A 608 -5.89 -22.16 -30.30
N SER A 609 -6.62 -21.10 -29.98
CA SER A 609 -7.84 -20.71 -30.72
C SER A 609 -7.59 -20.35 -32.19
N ASP A 610 -6.36 -19.93 -32.53
CA ASP A 610 -6.01 -19.58 -33.92
C ASP A 610 -5.65 -20.83 -34.75
N GLU A 611 -5.63 -22.02 -34.18
CA GLU A 611 -5.36 -23.26 -34.91
C GLU A 611 -6.57 -23.78 -35.68
N SER A 612 -6.34 -24.50 -36.76
CA SER A 612 -7.38 -24.95 -37.67
C SER A 612 -8.45 -25.81 -37.00
N PHE A 613 -8.07 -26.60 -35.98
CA PHE A 613 -8.96 -27.52 -35.28
C PHE A 613 -9.89 -26.81 -34.25
N LEU A 614 -9.55 -25.58 -33.79
CA LEU A 614 -10.38 -24.77 -32.90
C LEU A 614 -11.06 -23.61 -33.58
N LYS A 615 -10.64 -23.22 -34.77
CA LYS A 615 -11.13 -22.05 -35.50
C LYS A 615 -12.64 -22.01 -35.74
N ASN A 616 -13.28 -23.19 -35.79
CA ASN A 616 -14.72 -23.34 -36.00
C ASN A 616 -15.54 -23.46 -34.71
N ALA A 617 -14.91 -23.40 -33.54
CA ALA A 617 -15.59 -23.47 -32.25
C ALA A 617 -16.30 -22.13 -31.94
N LYS A 618 -17.58 -22.00 -32.35
CA LYS A 618 -18.38 -20.75 -32.27
C LYS A 618 -18.52 -20.14 -30.87
N PHE A 619 -18.29 -20.93 -29.82
CA PHE A 619 -18.36 -20.47 -28.43
C PHE A 619 -17.02 -19.97 -27.90
N LEU A 620 -15.90 -20.33 -28.54
CA LEU A 620 -14.53 -20.02 -28.11
C LEU A 620 -13.94 -18.93 -28.97
N ASP A 621 -13.82 -17.71 -28.45
CA ASP A 621 -13.27 -16.56 -29.17
C ASP A 621 -11.74 -16.48 -29.04
N TYR A 622 -11.20 -16.93 -27.92
CA TYR A 622 -9.78 -16.89 -27.61
C TYR A 622 -9.40 -17.99 -26.61
N LEU A 623 -8.29 -18.68 -26.89
CA LEU A 623 -7.66 -19.61 -25.97
C LEU A 623 -6.15 -19.49 -26.11
N LYS A 624 -5.50 -19.13 -25.00
CA LYS A 624 -4.05 -19.07 -24.91
C LYS A 624 -3.57 -19.91 -23.73
N VAL A 625 -2.57 -20.74 -24.00
CA VAL A 625 -1.83 -21.46 -22.96
C VAL A 625 -0.46 -20.81 -22.82
N ARG A 626 0.03 -20.65 -21.60
CA ARG A 626 1.31 -20.03 -21.30
C ARG A 626 2.02 -20.79 -20.18
N ALA A 627 3.35 -20.74 -20.22
CA ALA A 627 4.19 -21.32 -19.19
C ALA A 627 5.47 -20.48 -19.03
N SER A 628 5.97 -20.39 -17.82
CA SER A 628 7.24 -19.74 -17.53
C SER A 628 8.04 -20.48 -16.45
N TYR A 629 9.37 -20.37 -16.54
CA TYR A 629 10.29 -20.89 -15.55
C TYR A 629 11.53 -20.01 -15.46
N GLY A 630 12.05 -19.81 -14.23
CA GLY A 630 13.29 -19.04 -14.09
C GLY A 630 13.72 -18.83 -12.66
N LEU A 631 14.80 -18.07 -12.52
CA LEU A 631 15.43 -17.72 -11.26
C LEU A 631 15.37 -16.20 -11.07
N VAL A 632 14.99 -15.78 -9.87
CA VAL A 632 15.01 -14.37 -9.40
C VAL A 632 15.64 -14.29 -8.02
N GLY A 633 16.17 -13.12 -7.67
CA GLY A 633 16.86 -12.90 -6.40
C GLY A 633 16.16 -11.91 -5.49
N ASN A 634 16.58 -11.92 -4.20
CA ASN A 634 16.24 -10.92 -3.22
C ASN A 634 17.50 -10.50 -2.45
N ASP A 635 17.91 -9.24 -2.58
CA ASP A 635 19.05 -8.65 -1.87
C ASP A 635 18.61 -7.83 -0.64
N ALA A 636 17.34 -7.78 -0.32
CA ALA A 636 16.80 -7.11 0.85
C ALA A 636 17.13 -7.93 2.11
N ILE A 637 18.31 -7.75 2.63
CA ILE A 637 18.71 -8.18 3.98
C ILE A 637 18.32 -7.09 4.98
N SER A 638 18.40 -7.38 6.28
CA SER A 638 17.96 -6.49 7.36
C SER A 638 18.14 -4.99 7.07
N THR A 639 17.11 -4.20 7.33
CA THR A 639 17.11 -2.73 7.16
C THR A 639 18.08 -2.01 8.11
N SER A 640 18.47 -2.64 9.22
CA SER A 640 19.31 -2.04 10.25
C SER A 640 20.82 -2.19 10.02
N ARG A 641 21.25 -3.15 9.19
CA ARG A 641 22.68 -3.43 8.99
C ARG A 641 22.97 -3.82 7.54
N ARG A 642 23.66 -2.92 6.84
CA ARG A 642 24.33 -3.24 5.56
C ARG A 642 25.72 -3.81 5.86
N PHE A 643 26.30 -4.54 4.91
CA PHE A 643 27.69 -5.08 5.01
C PHE A 643 27.87 -6.03 6.19
N MET A 644 26.92 -6.94 6.42
CA MET A 644 27.00 -7.96 7.49
C MET A 644 28.20 -8.93 7.32
N PHE A 645 28.96 -8.78 6.25
CA PHE A 645 30.25 -9.45 6.05
C PHE A 645 31.41 -8.79 6.81
N ASN A 646 31.21 -7.62 7.42
CA ASN A 646 32.16 -6.93 8.29
C ASN A 646 31.77 -7.11 9.75
N THR A 647 32.77 -7.13 10.64
CA THR A 647 32.54 -7.07 12.08
C THR A 647 32.06 -5.68 12.49
N TYR A 648 31.02 -5.63 13.28
CA TYR A 648 30.46 -4.39 13.85
C TYR A 648 30.76 -4.32 15.35
N TYR A 649 30.98 -3.12 15.83
CA TYR A 649 31.15 -2.81 17.22
C TYR A 649 30.06 -1.85 17.68
N ASN A 650 29.28 -2.24 18.69
CA ASN A 650 28.36 -1.38 19.38
C ASN A 650 29.11 -0.55 20.39
N ARG A 651 29.01 0.79 20.27
CA ARG A 651 29.57 1.72 21.27
C ARG A 651 28.41 2.37 22.00
N GLY A 652 28.31 2.14 23.29
CA GLY A 652 27.25 2.67 24.15
C GLY A 652 26.90 1.67 25.25
N GLY A 653 26.00 2.07 26.12
CA GLY A 653 25.63 1.30 27.30
C GLY A 653 26.62 1.50 28.48
N THR A 654 26.24 0.97 29.61
CA THR A 654 27.01 1.04 30.85
C THR A 654 28.12 0.00 30.80
N GLY A 655 29.34 0.44 30.67
CA GLY A 655 30.52 -0.43 30.83
C GLY A 655 30.86 -0.65 32.31
N TYR A 656 32.16 -0.78 32.57
CA TYR A 656 32.65 -0.95 33.94
C TYR A 656 32.40 0.32 34.77
N LEU A 657 31.96 0.14 36.00
CA LEU A 657 31.75 1.22 36.95
C LEU A 657 33.03 1.49 37.72
N PHE A 658 33.62 2.67 37.58
CA PHE A 658 34.87 3.05 38.24
C PHE A 658 34.62 3.87 39.53
N GLY A 659 35.48 3.61 40.53
CA GLY A 659 35.56 4.36 41.76
C GLY A 659 34.34 4.22 42.66
N THR A 660 34.40 4.90 43.81
CA THR A 660 33.33 4.90 44.81
C THR A 660 32.07 5.67 44.37
N GLY A 661 32.18 6.50 43.33
CA GLY A 661 31.09 7.23 42.73
C GLY A 661 30.35 6.45 41.62
N TYR A 662 30.71 5.20 41.35
CA TYR A 662 30.11 4.35 40.31
C TYR A 662 30.09 5.04 38.94
N THR A 663 31.14 5.75 38.56
CA THR A 663 31.19 6.42 37.26
C THR A 663 31.24 5.38 36.14
N ALA A 664 30.21 5.37 35.32
CA ALA A 664 30.08 4.45 34.18
C ALA A 664 31.05 4.81 33.05
N SER A 665 31.83 3.85 32.58
CA SER A 665 32.58 3.97 31.33
C SER A 665 31.66 3.64 30.14
N VAL A 666 31.96 4.19 28.96
CA VAL A 666 31.31 3.76 27.73
C VAL A 666 31.85 2.39 27.33
N ASN A 667 30.93 1.45 27.14
CA ASN A 667 31.26 0.11 26.68
C ASN A 667 31.41 0.08 25.16
N THR A 668 32.33 -0.76 24.66
CA THR A 668 32.43 -1.15 23.26
C THR A 668 32.40 -2.67 23.20
N THR A 669 31.36 -3.22 22.63
CA THR A 669 31.17 -4.66 22.47
C THR A 669 31.13 -5.02 21.00
N GLU A 670 31.72 -6.15 20.64
CA GLU A 670 31.49 -6.74 19.34
C GLU A 670 30.00 -7.12 19.21
N ALA A 671 29.38 -6.76 18.09
CA ALA A 671 27.96 -6.99 17.84
C ALA A 671 27.73 -8.45 17.39
N GLU A 672 27.16 -8.62 16.21
CA GLU A 672 26.99 -9.95 15.63
C GLU A 672 28.25 -10.40 14.90
N LEU A 673 28.47 -11.72 14.86
CA LEU A 673 29.55 -12.31 14.10
C LEU A 673 29.44 -11.99 12.62
N ALA A 674 30.52 -11.50 12.01
CA ALA A 674 30.60 -11.24 10.59
C ALA A 674 30.38 -12.50 9.75
N ASN A 675 29.60 -12.39 8.69
CA ASN A 675 29.40 -13.49 7.75
C ASN A 675 29.88 -13.13 6.32
N PRO A 676 31.13 -13.46 5.96
CA PRO A 676 31.66 -13.19 4.62
C PRO A 676 31.03 -14.04 3.52
N ASP A 677 30.25 -15.08 3.89
CA ASP A 677 29.60 -16.00 2.93
C ASP A 677 28.15 -15.59 2.62
N LEU A 678 27.71 -14.49 3.20
CA LEU A 678 26.38 -13.97 2.97
C LEU A 678 26.14 -13.68 1.48
N THR A 679 24.97 -14.10 0.99
CA THR A 679 24.55 -13.90 -0.40
C THR A 679 23.04 -13.61 -0.46
N TRP A 680 22.53 -13.28 -1.66
CA TRP A 680 21.12 -13.04 -1.89
C TRP A 680 20.27 -14.31 -1.78
N GLU A 681 19.03 -14.16 -1.33
CA GLU A 681 18.02 -15.22 -1.38
C GLU A 681 17.65 -15.51 -2.84
N ARG A 682 17.27 -16.76 -3.14
CA ARG A 682 16.96 -17.23 -4.49
C ARG A 682 15.55 -17.81 -4.55
N ALA A 683 14.78 -17.42 -5.55
CA ALA A 683 13.48 -17.97 -5.85
C ALA A 683 13.49 -18.60 -7.26
N LYS A 684 13.29 -19.92 -7.32
CA LYS A 684 12.99 -20.65 -8.56
C LYS A 684 11.48 -20.68 -8.71
N LYS A 685 10.97 -20.09 -9.79
CA LYS A 685 9.54 -19.96 -10.03
C LYS A 685 9.14 -20.70 -11.30
N ALA A 686 8.10 -21.52 -11.21
CA ALA A 686 7.39 -22.16 -12.32
C ALA A 686 5.95 -21.69 -12.34
N ASP A 687 5.41 -21.40 -13.50
CA ASP A 687 4.03 -20.92 -13.66
C ASP A 687 3.44 -21.50 -14.95
N VAL A 688 2.20 -22.00 -14.88
CA VAL A 688 1.43 -22.47 -16.03
C VAL A 688 0.06 -21.82 -15.98
N GLY A 689 -0.30 -21.13 -17.05
CA GLY A 689 -1.55 -20.40 -17.11
C GLY A 689 -2.36 -20.62 -18.37
N VAL A 690 -3.64 -20.36 -18.29
CA VAL A 690 -4.59 -20.39 -19.39
C VAL A 690 -5.45 -19.13 -19.38
N ASP A 691 -5.55 -18.50 -20.56
CA ASP A 691 -6.46 -17.37 -20.77
C ASP A 691 -7.49 -17.77 -21.82
N PHE A 692 -8.77 -17.60 -21.55
CA PHE A 692 -9.80 -17.84 -22.53
C PHE A 692 -10.92 -16.80 -22.50
N LYS A 693 -11.50 -16.54 -23.70
CA LYS A 693 -12.68 -15.68 -23.88
C LYS A 693 -13.74 -16.46 -24.62
N LEU A 694 -14.98 -16.38 -24.15
CA LEU A 694 -16.11 -17.16 -24.64
C LEU A 694 -17.29 -16.26 -25.04
N PHE A 695 -18.12 -16.74 -25.98
CA PHE A 695 -19.42 -16.16 -26.34
C PHE A 695 -19.31 -14.69 -26.77
N LYS A 696 -18.47 -14.40 -27.77
CA LYS A 696 -18.15 -13.04 -28.25
C LYS A 696 -17.56 -12.16 -27.13
N GLN A 697 -16.60 -12.75 -26.41
CA GLN A 697 -15.88 -12.11 -25.29
C GLN A 697 -16.76 -11.73 -24.11
N MET A 698 -17.98 -12.28 -24.03
CA MET A 698 -18.89 -12.03 -22.90
C MET A 698 -18.29 -12.56 -21.56
N ILE A 699 -17.60 -13.68 -21.62
CA ILE A 699 -16.88 -14.28 -20.47
C ILE A 699 -15.38 -14.28 -20.77
N SER A 700 -14.59 -13.72 -19.87
CA SER A 700 -13.13 -13.80 -19.92
C SER A 700 -12.61 -14.41 -18.61
N VAL A 701 -11.74 -15.40 -18.73
CA VAL A 701 -11.13 -16.06 -17.58
C VAL A 701 -9.63 -16.16 -17.79
N SER A 702 -8.89 -15.89 -16.72
CA SER A 702 -7.46 -16.19 -16.62
C SER A 702 -7.25 -17.04 -15.38
N ALA A 703 -6.53 -18.15 -15.52
CA ALA A 703 -6.21 -19.03 -14.42
C ALA A 703 -4.76 -19.48 -14.48
N ASP A 704 -4.09 -19.47 -13.35
CA ASP A 704 -2.68 -19.82 -13.22
C ASP A 704 -2.47 -20.80 -12.07
N TYR A 705 -1.62 -21.78 -12.29
CA TYR A 705 -1.01 -22.61 -11.26
C TYR A 705 0.47 -22.26 -11.14
N PHE A 706 0.93 -22.00 -9.92
CA PHE A 706 2.33 -21.66 -9.67
C PHE A 706 2.96 -22.55 -8.62
N HIS A 707 4.26 -22.76 -8.80
CA HIS A 707 5.13 -23.45 -7.86
C HIS A 707 6.43 -22.67 -7.73
N GLU A 708 6.81 -22.38 -6.50
CA GLU A 708 8.02 -21.62 -6.19
C GLU A 708 8.81 -22.32 -5.10
N ASN A 709 10.11 -22.50 -5.35
CA ASN A 709 11.06 -22.98 -4.35
C ASN A 709 12.05 -21.86 -4.04
N ARG A 710 12.08 -21.44 -2.77
CA ARG A 710 12.99 -20.45 -2.25
C ARG A 710 14.10 -21.08 -1.47
N THR A 711 15.31 -20.79 -1.84
CA THR A 711 16.54 -21.31 -1.24
C THR A 711 17.43 -20.18 -0.79
N LYS A 712 18.36 -20.49 0.10
CA LYS A 712 19.27 -19.50 0.69
C LYS A 712 18.53 -18.37 1.43
N LEU A 713 17.36 -18.68 1.99
CA LEU A 713 16.64 -17.75 2.85
C LEU A 713 17.50 -17.43 4.08
N LEU A 714 17.47 -16.16 4.47
CA LEU A 714 18.23 -15.71 5.63
C LEU A 714 17.56 -16.16 6.93
N THR A 715 18.32 -16.83 7.76
CA THR A 715 17.94 -17.32 9.09
C THR A 715 18.99 -16.92 10.10
N ASN A 716 18.64 -16.95 11.38
CA ASN A 716 19.64 -16.73 12.44
C ASN A 716 20.56 -17.95 12.53
N SER A 717 21.85 -17.69 12.66
CA SER A 717 22.84 -18.74 12.96
C SER A 717 22.64 -19.26 14.40
N LEU A 718 22.72 -20.55 14.61
CA LEU A 718 22.73 -21.15 15.95
C LEU A 718 24.17 -21.23 16.46
N LEU A 719 24.55 -20.28 17.30
CA LEU A 719 25.82 -20.28 17.96
C LEU A 719 25.67 -20.76 19.41
N PRO A 720 26.51 -21.67 19.89
CA PRO A 720 26.54 -22.03 21.31
C PRO A 720 26.80 -20.79 22.17
N ALA A 721 26.05 -20.62 23.26
CA ALA A 721 26.17 -19.46 24.16
C ALA A 721 27.59 -19.25 24.71
N ILE A 722 28.43 -20.30 24.77
CA ILE A 722 29.81 -20.25 25.22
C ILE A 722 30.71 -19.35 24.34
N ILE A 723 30.28 -19.06 23.09
CA ILE A 723 31.02 -18.15 22.20
C ILE A 723 30.93 -16.70 22.69
N GLY A 724 29.91 -16.38 23.49
CA GLY A 724 29.74 -15.05 24.07
C GLY A 724 29.33 -13.95 23.06
N GLN A 725 29.00 -14.31 21.82
CA GLN A 725 28.58 -13.39 20.75
C GLN A 725 27.17 -13.67 20.30
N SER A 726 26.51 -12.63 19.80
CA SER A 726 25.19 -12.77 19.16
C SER A 726 25.33 -13.52 17.83
N SER A 727 24.34 -14.37 17.54
CA SER A 727 24.28 -15.09 16.28
C SER A 727 24.03 -14.12 15.11
N GLY A 728 24.89 -14.16 14.09
CA GLY A 728 24.67 -13.47 12.83
C GLY A 728 23.67 -14.22 11.94
N GLN A 729 23.36 -13.63 10.79
CA GLN A 729 22.48 -14.28 9.78
C GLN A 729 23.27 -15.18 8.83
N VAL A 730 22.65 -16.27 8.40
CA VAL A 730 23.18 -17.25 7.44
C VAL A 730 22.15 -17.57 6.37
N ASN A 731 22.61 -17.95 5.16
CA ASN A 731 21.74 -18.34 4.05
C ASN A 731 21.43 -19.84 4.09
N ASP A 732 20.73 -20.31 5.11
CA ASP A 732 20.44 -21.75 5.32
C ASP A 732 18.97 -22.12 5.26
N GLY A 733 18.06 -21.18 5.10
CA GLY A 733 16.63 -21.45 5.00
C GLY A 733 16.18 -21.91 3.60
N GLU A 734 15.15 -22.76 3.56
CA GLU A 734 14.47 -23.19 2.34
C GLU A 734 12.97 -23.31 2.57
N ALA A 735 12.17 -22.83 1.60
CA ALA A 735 10.71 -22.90 1.66
C ALA A 735 10.10 -23.12 0.27
N GLU A 736 8.99 -23.82 0.25
CA GLU A 736 8.17 -24.10 -0.92
C GLU A 736 6.89 -23.27 -0.86
N TYR A 737 6.44 -22.77 -2.01
CA TYR A 737 5.15 -22.10 -2.21
C TYR A 737 4.44 -22.71 -3.40
N LYS A 738 3.17 -23.01 -3.26
CA LYS A 738 2.34 -23.47 -4.36
C LYS A 738 0.90 -22.98 -4.19
N GLY A 739 0.25 -22.81 -5.31
CA GLY A 739 -1.10 -22.30 -5.29
C GLY A 739 -1.66 -22.10 -6.68
N PHE A 740 -2.88 -21.60 -6.71
CA PHE A 740 -3.54 -21.23 -7.94
C PHE A 740 -4.25 -19.89 -7.78
N GLU A 741 -4.41 -19.20 -8.87
CA GLU A 741 -5.12 -17.93 -8.93
C GLU A 741 -6.01 -17.90 -10.16
N THR A 742 -7.14 -17.22 -10.06
CA THR A 742 -8.07 -17.05 -11.17
C THR A 742 -8.69 -15.65 -11.15
N SER A 743 -9.02 -15.17 -12.33
CA SER A 743 -9.84 -13.97 -12.52
C SER A 743 -10.93 -14.27 -13.54
N LEU A 744 -12.12 -13.78 -13.25
CA LEU A 744 -13.31 -13.90 -14.09
C LEU A 744 -13.85 -12.50 -14.39
N ASN A 745 -14.19 -12.27 -15.65
CA ASN A 745 -14.95 -11.08 -16.04
C ASN A 745 -16.09 -11.49 -16.95
N PHE A 746 -17.33 -11.07 -16.62
CA PHE A 746 -18.52 -11.27 -17.40
C PHE A 746 -19.08 -9.90 -17.82
N ASN A 747 -19.14 -9.66 -19.13
CA ASN A 747 -19.65 -8.42 -19.72
C ASN A 747 -20.85 -8.71 -20.60
N LYS A 748 -22.00 -8.04 -20.33
CA LYS A 748 -23.20 -8.16 -21.13
C LYS A 748 -23.81 -6.79 -21.41
N LYS A 749 -23.94 -6.46 -22.69
CA LYS A 749 -24.61 -5.26 -23.12
C LYS A 749 -25.96 -5.62 -23.77
N LEU A 750 -27.07 -5.02 -23.28
CA LEU A 750 -28.42 -5.22 -23.74
C LEU A 750 -29.08 -3.84 -24.00
N GLY A 751 -28.96 -3.30 -25.22
CA GLY A 751 -29.36 -1.94 -25.53
C GLY A 751 -28.61 -0.90 -24.70
N ASP A 752 -29.30 -0.10 -23.91
CA ASP A 752 -28.73 0.91 -23.00
C ASP A 752 -28.25 0.31 -21.66
N PHE A 753 -28.58 -0.96 -21.39
CA PHE A 753 -28.17 -1.66 -20.17
C PHE A 753 -26.83 -2.34 -20.37
N ASN A 754 -25.87 -2.05 -19.50
CA ASN A 754 -24.57 -2.69 -19.48
C ASN A 754 -24.33 -3.28 -18.10
N LEU A 755 -24.03 -4.58 -18.06
CA LEU A 755 -23.70 -5.34 -16.85
C LEU A 755 -22.26 -5.85 -16.97
N ASN A 756 -21.44 -5.55 -15.97
CA ASN A 756 -20.14 -6.15 -15.77
C ASN A 756 -20.13 -6.84 -14.41
N VAL A 757 -19.76 -8.12 -14.35
CA VAL A 757 -19.51 -8.88 -13.12
C VAL A 757 -18.10 -9.39 -13.16
N TYR A 758 -17.36 -9.14 -12.11
CA TYR A 758 -15.95 -9.53 -12.04
C TYR A 758 -15.63 -10.18 -10.69
N GLY A 759 -14.61 -11.02 -10.72
CA GLY A 759 -14.12 -11.65 -9.51
C GLY A 759 -12.71 -12.17 -9.68
N ASN A 760 -12.01 -12.29 -8.59
CA ASN A 760 -10.71 -12.94 -8.52
C ASN A 760 -10.62 -13.78 -7.25
N TYR A 761 -9.82 -14.83 -7.31
CA TYR A 761 -9.54 -15.69 -6.20
C TYR A 761 -8.09 -16.16 -6.25
N THR A 762 -7.46 -16.26 -5.11
CA THR A 762 -6.09 -16.75 -4.97
C THR A 762 -6.00 -17.67 -3.76
N HIS A 763 -5.45 -18.85 -3.96
CA HIS A 763 -5.06 -19.79 -2.93
C HIS A 763 -3.56 -19.96 -2.90
N VAL A 764 -2.93 -19.82 -1.73
CA VAL A 764 -1.48 -19.96 -1.55
C VAL A 764 -1.20 -20.78 -0.31
N LYS A 765 -0.38 -21.80 -0.47
CA LYS A 765 0.17 -22.58 0.64
C LYS A 765 1.68 -22.51 0.62
N SER A 766 2.30 -22.16 1.74
CA SER A 766 3.74 -22.22 1.95
C SER A 766 4.12 -23.38 2.87
N ASN A 767 5.35 -23.86 2.75
CA ASN A 767 5.88 -24.93 3.56
C ASN A 767 7.37 -24.70 3.83
N ILE A 768 7.79 -24.77 5.08
CA ILE A 768 9.18 -24.72 5.49
C ILE A 768 9.84 -26.07 5.19
N ILE A 769 10.82 -26.08 4.30
CA ILE A 769 11.58 -27.29 3.94
C ILE A 769 12.84 -27.43 4.80
N ARG A 770 13.52 -26.32 5.03
CA ARG A 770 14.72 -26.28 5.85
C ARG A 770 14.80 -24.99 6.65
N LEU A 771 15.13 -25.11 7.91
CA LEU A 771 15.33 -24.02 8.83
C LEU A 771 16.39 -24.46 9.86
N ASN A 772 17.27 -23.55 10.21
CA ASN A 772 18.21 -23.76 11.29
C ASN A 772 17.45 -23.73 12.63
N GLN A 773 17.31 -24.89 13.26
CA GLN A 773 16.57 -25.09 14.50
C GLN A 773 17.46 -25.76 15.55
N GLU A 774 17.17 -25.51 16.83
CA GLU A 774 17.89 -26.10 17.93
C GLU A 774 17.94 -27.64 17.81
N PRO A 775 19.13 -28.25 17.97
CA PRO A 775 19.25 -29.68 17.98
C PRO A 775 18.45 -30.32 19.12
N GLY A 776 17.79 -31.44 18.86
CA GLY A 776 17.04 -32.17 19.88
C GLY A 776 15.60 -31.72 20.13
N LEU A 777 15.08 -30.73 19.39
CA LEU A 777 13.66 -30.37 19.48
C LEU A 777 12.75 -31.55 19.18
N PRO A 778 11.75 -31.82 20.02
CA PRO A 778 10.73 -32.84 19.77
C PRO A 778 10.03 -32.60 18.42
N ALA A 779 9.53 -33.62 17.79
CA ALA A 779 8.90 -33.52 16.47
C ALA A 779 7.70 -32.56 16.45
N TYR A 780 6.92 -32.50 17.52
CA TYR A 780 5.77 -31.61 17.67
C TYR A 780 6.12 -30.14 17.90
N GLN A 781 7.40 -29.83 18.16
CA GLN A 781 7.90 -28.45 18.30
C GLN A 781 8.64 -27.94 17.05
N ARG A 782 8.86 -28.80 16.06
CA ARG A 782 9.60 -28.44 14.86
C ARG A 782 8.75 -27.59 13.92
N GLU A 783 9.35 -26.55 13.33
CA GLU A 783 8.71 -25.68 12.35
C GLU A 783 8.74 -26.22 10.92
N ILE A 784 9.65 -27.16 10.64
CA ILE A 784 9.76 -27.81 9.33
C ILE A 784 8.46 -28.56 9.03
N GLY A 785 7.90 -28.33 7.82
CA GLY A 785 6.61 -28.86 7.41
C GLY A 785 5.44 -27.93 7.64
N PHE A 786 5.63 -26.82 8.37
CA PHE A 786 4.60 -25.80 8.61
C PHE A 786 4.76 -24.59 7.68
N PRO A 787 3.71 -23.79 7.48
CA PRO A 787 3.79 -22.59 6.62
C PRO A 787 4.70 -21.51 7.23
N ILE A 788 5.27 -20.67 6.38
CA ILE A 788 5.92 -19.44 6.83
C ILE A 788 4.82 -18.49 7.34
N SER A 789 4.71 -18.33 8.65
CA SER A 789 3.78 -17.40 9.28
C SER A 789 4.39 -16.02 9.47
N GLY A 790 3.56 -15.03 9.74
CA GLY A 790 3.99 -13.66 9.94
C GLY A 790 4.76 -13.45 11.24
N VAL A 791 5.72 -12.52 11.21
CA VAL A 791 6.27 -11.90 12.41
C VAL A 791 5.27 -10.87 12.91
N VAL A 792 4.86 -10.96 14.15
CA VAL A 792 4.04 -9.96 14.81
C VAL A 792 4.94 -9.12 15.69
N ASN A 793 4.98 -7.79 15.43
CA ASN A 793 5.71 -6.80 16.25
C ASN A 793 7.21 -7.01 16.42
N GLY A 794 7.91 -7.53 15.43
CA GLY A 794 9.36 -7.71 15.54
C GLY A 794 9.80 -8.80 16.53
N SER A 795 8.87 -9.44 17.20
CA SER A 795 9.08 -10.73 17.85
C SER A 795 8.61 -11.82 16.89
N ASP A 796 9.38 -12.87 16.76
CA ASP A 796 8.92 -14.08 16.12
C ASP A 796 7.59 -14.45 16.77
N PHE A 797 6.53 -14.52 15.98
CA PHE A 797 5.30 -15.16 16.43
C PHE A 797 5.73 -16.57 16.83
N ASN A 798 5.75 -16.81 18.13
CA ASN A 798 6.10 -18.13 18.64
C ASN A 798 4.99 -19.06 18.14
N ARG A 799 5.26 -19.76 17.06
CA ARG A 799 4.29 -20.66 16.40
C ARG A 799 3.94 -21.85 17.25
N ARG A 800 4.63 -21.96 18.38
CA ARG A 800 4.38 -22.98 19.38
C ARG A 800 3.39 -22.43 20.40
N PHE A 801 2.32 -23.18 20.62
CA PHE A 801 1.22 -22.85 21.50
C PHE A 801 1.00 -23.97 22.50
N LEU A 802 0.60 -23.63 23.74
CA LEU A 802 -0.02 -24.57 24.63
C LEU A 802 -1.41 -24.90 24.11
N ILE A 803 -1.80 -26.16 24.19
CA ILE A 803 -3.15 -26.63 23.83
C ILE A 803 -4.05 -26.50 25.05
N SER A 804 -5.09 -25.67 24.94
CA SER A 804 -6.05 -25.48 26.02
C SER A 804 -7.09 -26.58 26.06
N GLN A 805 -7.54 -26.95 27.27
CA GLN A 805 -8.64 -27.86 27.54
C GLN A 805 -9.82 -27.15 28.23
N GLY A 806 -9.92 -25.82 28.07
CA GLY A 806 -10.91 -24.98 28.74
C GLY A 806 -10.40 -24.38 30.04
N LEU A 807 -11.31 -24.12 30.98
CA LEU A 807 -11.01 -23.53 32.30
C LEU A 807 -11.24 -24.58 33.38
N PHE A 808 -10.39 -24.58 34.40
CA PHE A 808 -10.61 -25.38 35.59
C PHE A 808 -11.90 -24.94 36.30
N GLN A 809 -12.79 -25.90 36.61
CA GLN A 809 -14.09 -25.60 37.22
C GLN A 809 -14.03 -25.62 38.76
N ASN A 810 -13.14 -26.43 39.34
CA ASN A 810 -13.02 -26.60 40.78
C ASN A 810 -11.61 -27.08 41.15
N GLN A 811 -11.33 -27.11 42.48
CA GLN A 811 -10.04 -27.55 43.02
C GLN A 811 -9.75 -29.04 42.72
N ALA A 812 -10.77 -29.88 42.72
CA ALA A 812 -10.58 -31.33 42.49
C ALA A 812 -10.07 -31.61 41.06
N GLU A 813 -10.48 -30.80 40.10
CA GLU A 813 -9.93 -30.87 38.74
C GLU A 813 -8.45 -30.48 38.67
N ILE A 814 -8.04 -29.46 39.45
CA ILE A 814 -6.66 -29.00 39.54
C ILE A 814 -5.79 -30.08 40.20
N ASP A 815 -6.28 -30.68 41.30
CA ASP A 815 -5.54 -31.70 42.05
C ASP A 815 -5.35 -32.98 41.22
N ALA A 816 -6.26 -33.27 40.29
CA ALA A 816 -6.20 -34.44 39.40
C ALA A 816 -5.44 -34.14 38.06
N ALA A 817 -5.10 -32.91 37.75
CA ALA A 817 -4.44 -32.53 36.51
C ALA A 817 -2.90 -32.54 36.66
N PRO A 818 -2.15 -32.64 35.56
CA PRO A 818 -0.72 -32.33 35.52
C PRO A 818 -0.41 -30.95 36.09
N VAL A 819 0.74 -30.82 36.77
CA VAL A 819 1.15 -29.60 37.42
C VAL A 819 1.56 -28.53 36.39
N GLN A 820 0.87 -27.41 36.33
CA GLN A 820 1.21 -26.30 35.43
C GLN A 820 2.29 -25.41 36.07
N ARG A 821 3.53 -25.45 35.52
CA ARG A 821 4.72 -24.75 36.07
C ARG A 821 4.91 -23.34 35.49
N PHE A 822 3.86 -22.54 35.51
CA PHE A 822 3.95 -21.13 35.17
C PHE A 822 3.91 -20.27 36.43
N SER A 823 4.27 -18.99 36.31
CA SER A 823 4.29 -18.12 37.50
C SER A 823 2.90 -18.00 38.14
N GLY A 824 2.83 -18.18 39.45
CA GLY A 824 1.61 -18.10 40.28
C GLY A 824 0.98 -19.46 40.59
N THR A 825 0.04 -19.46 41.50
CA THR A 825 -0.72 -20.64 41.92
C THR A 825 -1.96 -20.79 41.07
N VAL A 826 -2.14 -21.95 40.40
CA VAL A 826 -3.33 -22.28 39.62
C VAL A 826 -4.54 -22.38 40.51
N LYS A 827 -5.64 -21.77 40.14
CA LYS A 827 -6.92 -21.73 40.84
C LYS A 827 -8.09 -22.04 39.91
N PRO A 828 -9.28 -22.43 40.43
CA PRO A 828 -10.47 -22.53 39.60
C PRO A 828 -10.72 -21.26 38.77
N GLY A 829 -11.07 -21.45 37.51
CA GLY A 829 -11.20 -20.37 36.53
C GLY A 829 -9.92 -20.05 35.75
N ASP A 830 -8.79 -20.67 36.08
CA ASP A 830 -7.58 -20.56 35.25
C ASP A 830 -7.63 -21.53 34.04
N ILE A 831 -6.85 -21.20 33.00
CA ILE A 831 -6.78 -22.03 31.77
C ILE A 831 -6.09 -23.35 32.13
N ARG A 832 -6.74 -24.45 31.73
CA ARG A 832 -6.20 -25.81 31.81
C ARG A 832 -5.50 -26.13 30.50
N TYR A 833 -4.24 -26.56 30.59
CA TYR A 833 -3.46 -26.95 29.42
C TYR A 833 -3.28 -28.48 29.34
N LYS A 834 -2.96 -28.96 28.15
CA LYS A 834 -2.72 -30.37 27.87
C LYS A 834 -1.23 -30.68 28.08
N ASP A 835 -0.94 -31.73 28.82
CA ASP A 835 0.36 -32.37 28.91
C ASP A 835 0.62 -33.10 27.57
N ILE A 836 1.60 -32.69 26.83
CA ILE A 836 1.89 -33.22 25.47
C ILE A 836 2.92 -34.33 25.53
N ASN A 837 3.94 -34.19 26.38
CA ASN A 837 5.03 -35.14 26.53
C ASN A 837 4.70 -36.27 27.52
N GLY A 838 3.63 -36.13 28.34
CA GLY A 838 3.15 -37.14 29.27
C GLY A 838 4.01 -37.31 30.54
N ASP A 839 4.77 -36.26 30.90
CA ASP A 839 5.66 -36.31 32.10
C ASP A 839 4.97 -35.86 33.41
N GLY A 840 3.70 -35.47 33.37
CA GLY A 840 2.90 -35.02 34.48
C GLY A 840 3.12 -33.55 34.87
N VAL A 841 3.87 -32.82 34.07
CA VAL A 841 4.19 -31.39 34.26
C VAL A 841 3.94 -30.63 32.99
N ILE A 842 3.31 -29.47 33.05
CA ILE A 842 3.09 -28.60 31.90
C ILE A 842 4.06 -27.43 32.00
N ASP A 843 4.95 -27.36 31.00
CA ASP A 843 6.00 -26.33 30.93
C ASP A 843 6.36 -26.02 29.46
N ASN A 844 7.60 -25.54 29.22
CA ASN A 844 8.07 -25.19 27.88
C ASN A 844 8.16 -26.38 26.90
N PHE A 845 8.18 -27.62 27.42
CA PHE A 845 8.22 -28.83 26.58
C PHE A 845 6.83 -29.23 26.06
N ASP A 846 5.73 -28.62 26.53
CA ASP A 846 4.37 -28.89 26.09
C ASP A 846 3.87 -27.96 24.99
N PHE A 847 4.67 -26.99 24.61
CA PHE A 847 4.33 -26.15 23.46
C PHE A 847 4.37 -26.96 22.17
N VAL A 848 3.37 -26.83 21.34
CA VAL A 848 3.18 -27.54 20.06
C VAL A 848 3.23 -26.54 18.92
N GLN A 849 3.93 -26.89 17.84
CA GLN A 849 3.87 -26.14 16.59
C GLN A 849 2.48 -26.26 15.98
N MET A 850 1.84 -25.12 15.70
CA MET A 850 0.49 -25.04 15.14
C MET A 850 0.49 -24.30 13.80
N ASP A 851 -0.55 -24.56 13.00
CA ASP A 851 -0.74 -23.92 11.68
C ASP A 851 -1.58 -22.62 11.80
N TYR A 852 -1.28 -21.80 12.80
CA TYR A 852 -1.90 -20.48 12.93
C TYR A 852 -1.07 -19.44 12.18
N SER A 853 -1.69 -18.74 11.24
CA SER A 853 -1.03 -17.73 10.43
C SER A 853 -1.83 -16.42 10.45
N ASN A 854 -1.14 -15.29 10.56
CA ASN A 854 -1.75 -13.97 10.37
C ASN A 854 -1.83 -13.55 8.90
N VAL A 855 -1.27 -14.35 7.99
CA VAL A 855 -1.41 -14.21 6.54
C VAL A 855 -2.43 -15.23 6.05
N PRO A 856 -3.48 -14.82 5.33
CA PRO A 856 -4.50 -15.74 4.85
C PRO A 856 -3.94 -16.70 3.80
N THR A 857 -4.47 -17.91 3.76
CA THR A 857 -4.22 -18.88 2.68
C THR A 857 -5.05 -18.55 1.44
N ASP A 858 -6.24 -17.97 1.64
CA ASP A 858 -7.18 -17.63 0.57
C ASP A 858 -7.57 -16.17 0.66
N TYR A 859 -7.53 -15.48 -0.47
CA TYR A 859 -8.03 -14.12 -0.57
C TYR A 859 -8.70 -13.90 -1.91
N TYR A 860 -9.80 -13.15 -1.87
CA TYR A 860 -10.68 -13.00 -3.01
C TYR A 860 -11.39 -11.65 -3.02
N GLY A 861 -11.80 -11.26 -4.21
CA GLY A 861 -12.67 -10.13 -4.41
C GLY A 861 -13.65 -10.40 -5.54
N PHE A 862 -14.88 -9.92 -5.40
CA PHE A 862 -15.90 -10.00 -6.44
C PHE A 862 -16.81 -8.77 -6.39
N GLY A 863 -17.30 -8.40 -7.55
CA GLY A 863 -18.14 -7.22 -7.66
C GLY A 863 -18.96 -7.19 -8.93
N ALA A 864 -19.81 -6.20 -8.99
CA ALA A 864 -20.62 -5.93 -10.18
C ALA A 864 -20.73 -4.43 -10.43
N SER A 865 -20.81 -4.07 -11.70
CA SER A 865 -21.19 -2.72 -12.12
C SER A 865 -22.31 -2.80 -13.17
N VAL A 866 -23.27 -1.90 -13.02
CA VAL A 866 -24.42 -1.78 -13.91
C VAL A 866 -24.52 -0.34 -14.38
N SER A 867 -24.76 -0.12 -15.67
CA SER A 867 -25.11 1.20 -16.18
C SER A 867 -26.37 1.15 -17.05
N TYR A 868 -27.24 2.16 -16.89
CA TYR A 868 -28.50 2.29 -17.63
C TYR A 868 -28.91 3.76 -17.77
N LYS A 869 -28.98 4.28 -18.99
CA LYS A 869 -29.45 5.64 -19.32
C LYS A 869 -28.87 6.74 -18.44
N GLY A 870 -27.58 6.71 -18.19
CA GLY A 870 -26.87 7.70 -17.37
C GLY A 870 -26.76 7.33 -15.89
N PHE A 871 -27.58 6.42 -15.36
CA PHE A 871 -27.36 5.84 -14.04
C PHE A 871 -26.24 4.80 -14.08
N ASP A 872 -25.42 4.76 -13.05
CA ASP A 872 -24.43 3.71 -12.81
C ASP A 872 -24.44 3.30 -11.34
N LEU A 873 -24.22 2.00 -11.12
CA LEU A 873 -24.09 1.37 -9.80
C LEU A 873 -22.86 0.46 -9.83
N SER A 874 -22.02 0.52 -8.82
CA SER A 874 -20.93 -0.43 -8.63
C SER A 874 -20.83 -0.90 -7.18
N VAL A 875 -20.51 -2.19 -7.01
CA VAL A 875 -20.26 -2.80 -5.70
C VAL A 875 -19.04 -3.69 -5.76
N LEU A 876 -18.28 -3.75 -4.66
CA LEU A 876 -17.13 -4.63 -4.50
C LEU A 876 -17.15 -5.27 -3.12
N PHE A 877 -17.04 -6.59 -3.08
CA PHE A 877 -16.77 -7.38 -1.89
C PHE A 877 -15.34 -7.87 -1.90
N GLN A 878 -14.72 -7.90 -0.72
CA GLN A 878 -13.38 -8.44 -0.47
C GLN A 878 -13.46 -9.39 0.73
N GLY A 879 -12.74 -10.50 0.67
CA GLY A 879 -12.68 -11.43 1.79
C GLY A 879 -11.37 -12.19 1.86
N THR A 880 -11.14 -12.80 3.02
CA THR A 880 -10.01 -13.69 3.30
C THR A 880 -10.47 -14.92 4.06
N HIS A 881 -9.70 -16.01 3.91
CA HIS A 881 -9.90 -17.24 4.68
C HIS A 881 -8.55 -17.84 5.09
N GLY A 882 -8.54 -18.56 6.23
CA GLY A 882 -7.33 -19.20 6.76
C GLY A 882 -6.39 -18.22 7.49
N ARG A 883 -6.94 -17.11 8.04
CA ARG A 883 -6.20 -16.15 8.86
C ARG A 883 -6.53 -16.36 10.34
N SER A 884 -5.51 -16.27 11.20
CA SER A 884 -5.65 -16.32 12.65
C SER A 884 -5.26 -14.98 13.30
N ILE A 885 -5.92 -14.63 14.39
CA ILE A 885 -5.67 -13.43 15.19
C ILE A 885 -5.47 -13.85 16.64
N GLN A 886 -4.40 -13.40 17.27
CA GLN A 886 -4.17 -13.59 18.70
C GLN A 886 -4.74 -12.42 19.49
N ILE A 887 -5.67 -12.70 20.41
CA ILE A 887 -6.38 -11.67 21.18
C ILE A 887 -5.85 -11.50 22.62
N SER A 888 -4.81 -12.22 23.03
CA SER A 888 -4.29 -12.16 24.40
C SER A 888 -3.86 -10.74 24.80
N SER A 889 -3.23 -9.98 23.90
CA SER A 889 -2.85 -8.60 24.15
C SER A 889 -4.06 -7.68 24.31
N LEU A 890 -5.15 -7.91 23.58
CA LEU A 890 -6.38 -7.14 23.67
C LEU A 890 -7.09 -7.39 25.02
N VAL A 891 -7.27 -8.65 25.40
CA VAL A 891 -8.00 -9.02 26.61
C VAL A 891 -7.20 -8.68 27.87
N ASN A 892 -5.87 -8.84 27.81
CA ASN A 892 -4.96 -8.52 28.91
C ASN A 892 -4.47 -7.07 28.89
N GLN A 893 -5.20 -6.19 28.19
CA GLN A 893 -4.85 -4.77 28.10
C GLN A 893 -5.09 -4.04 29.41
N GLY A 894 -4.17 -3.16 29.76
CA GLY A 894 -4.15 -2.31 30.92
C GLY A 894 -2.75 -2.32 31.54
N SER A 895 -2.49 -1.37 32.43
CA SER A 895 -1.28 -1.37 33.25
C SER A 895 -1.50 -2.22 34.50
N SER A 896 -0.41 -2.57 35.18
CA SER A 896 -0.50 -3.13 36.54
C SER A 896 -1.35 -2.27 37.45
N ASN A 897 -1.38 -0.95 37.22
CA ASN A 897 -2.18 0.02 37.94
C ASN A 897 -3.70 -0.12 37.71
N THR A 898 -4.14 -0.65 36.57
CA THR A 898 -5.55 -0.89 36.25
C THR A 898 -5.99 -2.31 36.53
N GLY A 899 -5.11 -3.19 36.98
CA GLY A 899 -5.38 -4.61 37.16
C GLY A 899 -5.81 -5.33 35.87
N TYR A 900 -5.55 -4.74 34.72
CA TYR A 900 -5.99 -5.26 33.40
C TYR A 900 -7.51 -5.44 33.28
N ILE A 901 -8.28 -4.68 34.02
CA ILE A 901 -9.75 -4.75 34.03
C ILE A 901 -10.28 -3.87 32.88
N ASN A 902 -11.04 -4.47 32.00
CA ASN A 902 -11.61 -3.85 30.82
C ASN A 902 -12.98 -4.47 30.49
N GLN A 903 -13.57 -4.11 29.36
CA GLN A 903 -14.90 -4.59 28.95
C GLN A 903 -15.00 -6.13 28.86
N PHE A 904 -13.91 -6.86 28.59
CA PHE A 904 -13.90 -8.31 28.48
C PHE A 904 -13.99 -8.99 29.84
N SER A 905 -13.63 -8.27 30.90
CA SER A 905 -13.73 -8.74 32.29
C SER A 905 -15.17 -9.05 32.74
N VAL A 906 -16.16 -8.58 31.98
CA VAL A 906 -17.58 -8.88 32.23
C VAL A 906 -17.89 -10.36 32.00
N ASP A 907 -17.30 -10.96 30.96
CA ASP A 907 -17.52 -12.37 30.59
C ASP A 907 -16.47 -13.34 31.21
N ARG A 908 -15.87 -12.92 32.35
CA ARG A 908 -14.90 -13.74 33.09
C ARG A 908 -15.56 -14.94 33.78
N TRP A 909 -14.74 -15.90 34.11
CA TRP A 909 -15.13 -17.01 34.96
C TRP A 909 -15.39 -16.59 36.41
N THR A 910 -16.52 -17.01 36.94
CA THR A 910 -16.88 -17.07 38.36
C THR A 910 -17.60 -18.39 38.62
N PRO A 911 -17.81 -18.85 39.86
CA PRO A 911 -18.58 -20.06 40.10
C PRO A 911 -19.98 -20.03 39.45
N GLU A 912 -20.61 -18.86 39.38
CA GLU A 912 -21.95 -18.64 38.81
C GLU A 912 -21.93 -18.63 37.28
N THR A 913 -20.83 -18.19 36.65
CA THR A 913 -20.67 -18.09 35.19
C THR A 913 -19.82 -19.23 34.60
N ALA A 914 -19.46 -20.23 35.40
CA ALA A 914 -18.56 -21.31 35.07
C ALA A 914 -18.88 -22.00 33.72
N ALA A 915 -20.17 -22.19 33.42
CA ALA A 915 -20.61 -22.82 32.15
C ALA A 915 -20.62 -21.90 30.93
N THR A 916 -20.56 -20.57 31.11
CA THR A 916 -20.73 -19.57 30.01
C THR A 916 -19.57 -18.61 29.88
N ALA A 917 -18.61 -18.65 30.80
CA ALA A 917 -17.45 -17.78 30.80
C ALA A 917 -16.61 -17.89 29.52
N LYS A 918 -16.30 -16.76 28.92
CA LYS A 918 -15.44 -16.67 27.72
C LYS A 918 -13.97 -16.40 28.08
N TYR A 919 -13.71 -15.90 29.28
CA TYR A 919 -12.38 -15.49 29.75
C TYR A 919 -12.06 -16.06 31.12
N PRO A 920 -10.77 -16.22 31.47
CA PRO A 920 -10.37 -16.74 32.78
C PRO A 920 -10.85 -15.85 33.93
N ARG A 921 -10.73 -16.35 35.19
CA ARG A 921 -10.97 -15.55 36.38
C ARG A 921 -10.12 -14.29 36.41
N LEU A 922 -10.63 -13.25 37.03
CA LEU A 922 -9.85 -12.04 37.26
C LEU A 922 -8.86 -12.24 38.40
N ALA A 923 -7.66 -11.69 38.25
CA ALA A 923 -6.65 -11.63 39.30
C ALA A 923 -5.71 -10.45 39.03
N LEU A 924 -5.19 -9.84 40.12
CA LEU A 924 -4.11 -8.85 40.05
C LEU A 924 -2.73 -9.51 40.10
N ALA A 925 -2.60 -10.58 40.86
CA ALA A 925 -1.42 -11.42 40.94
C ALA A 925 -1.74 -12.84 40.43
N ASP A 926 -0.74 -13.70 40.35
CA ASP A 926 -0.89 -15.10 39.94
C ASP A 926 -1.53 -15.28 38.56
N ARG A 927 -1.12 -14.43 37.58
CA ARG A 927 -1.67 -14.44 36.22
C ARG A 927 -0.82 -15.20 35.22
N GLY A 928 0.37 -15.65 35.60
CA GLY A 928 1.34 -16.25 34.67
C GLY A 928 0.77 -17.41 33.87
N ASN A 929 -0.10 -18.20 34.46
CA ASN A 929 -0.79 -19.30 33.79
C ASN A 929 -1.71 -18.80 32.66
N ASN A 930 -2.53 -17.79 32.91
CA ASN A 930 -3.52 -17.30 31.95
C ASN A 930 -2.93 -16.40 30.83
N THR A 931 -1.70 -15.96 31.00
CA THR A 931 -1.00 -15.12 30.02
C THR A 931 -0.11 -15.90 29.05
N GLN A 932 -0.03 -17.23 29.21
CA GLN A 932 0.75 -18.07 28.30
C GLN A 932 0.23 -18.02 26.87
N VAL A 933 1.13 -18.14 25.91
CA VAL A 933 0.80 -18.27 24.51
C VAL A 933 0.10 -19.60 24.28
N SER A 934 -1.17 -19.55 23.95
CA SER A 934 -2.00 -20.76 23.78
C SER A 934 -3.07 -20.57 22.73
N ASP A 935 -3.60 -21.67 22.23
CA ASP A 935 -4.74 -21.69 21.31
C ASP A 935 -6.01 -21.06 21.89
N TYR A 936 -6.11 -21.00 23.22
CA TYR A 936 -7.21 -20.30 23.93
C TYR A 936 -7.39 -18.85 23.47
N TRP A 937 -6.30 -18.19 23.10
CA TRP A 937 -6.28 -16.81 22.69
C TRP A 937 -6.34 -16.60 21.17
N ILE A 938 -6.50 -17.65 20.38
CA ILE A 938 -6.58 -17.58 18.94
C ILE A 938 -8.03 -17.47 18.49
N ARG A 939 -8.28 -16.58 17.54
CA ARG A 939 -9.58 -16.40 16.87
C ARG A 939 -9.38 -16.44 15.36
N SER A 940 -10.42 -16.83 14.64
CA SER A 940 -10.42 -16.74 13.18
C SER A 940 -10.45 -15.28 12.74
N GLY A 941 -9.50 -14.88 11.90
CA GLY A 941 -9.45 -13.59 11.24
C GLY A 941 -10.14 -13.58 9.87
N ASP A 942 -10.96 -14.60 9.57
CA ASP A 942 -11.71 -14.68 8.31
C ASP A 942 -12.77 -13.60 8.25
N TYR A 943 -12.93 -12.96 7.11
CA TYR A 943 -13.98 -11.97 6.91
C TYR A 943 -14.43 -11.85 5.45
N LEU A 944 -15.64 -11.31 5.28
CA LEU A 944 -16.17 -10.79 4.03
C LEU A 944 -16.62 -9.34 4.26
N ARG A 945 -16.14 -8.41 3.44
CA ARG A 945 -16.42 -6.98 3.57
C ARG A 945 -17.04 -6.42 2.31
N LEU A 946 -18.14 -5.66 2.42
CA LEU A 946 -18.57 -4.74 1.39
C LEU A 946 -17.60 -3.55 1.41
N LYS A 947 -16.55 -3.69 0.59
CA LYS A 947 -15.42 -2.76 0.56
C LYS A 947 -15.82 -1.43 -0.06
N HIS A 948 -16.63 -1.48 -1.12
CA HIS A 948 -17.06 -0.30 -1.86
C HIS A 948 -18.48 -0.48 -2.42
N ALA A 949 -19.27 0.61 -2.39
CA ALA A 949 -20.50 0.76 -3.15
C ALA A 949 -20.61 2.20 -3.65
N GLU A 950 -21.00 2.40 -4.90
CA GLU A 950 -21.18 3.70 -5.51
C GLU A 950 -22.40 3.70 -6.42
N ILE A 951 -23.21 4.77 -6.35
CA ILE A 951 -24.30 5.06 -7.28
C ILE A 951 -24.08 6.43 -7.89
N GLY A 952 -24.15 6.53 -9.20
CA GLY A 952 -23.93 7.76 -9.94
C GLY A 952 -25.03 8.04 -10.96
N TYR A 953 -25.10 9.31 -11.37
CA TYR A 953 -25.93 9.76 -12.48
C TYR A 953 -25.18 10.76 -13.35
N THR A 954 -25.05 10.47 -14.63
CA THR A 954 -24.35 11.29 -15.61
C THR A 954 -25.35 12.03 -16.49
N LEU A 955 -25.32 13.35 -16.42
CA LEU A 955 -26.08 14.25 -17.27
C LEU A 955 -25.34 14.51 -18.59
N ASN A 956 -25.90 14.04 -19.71
CA ASN A 956 -25.40 14.26 -21.08
C ASN A 956 -26.42 15.00 -21.93
N SER A 957 -27.27 15.86 -21.33
CA SER A 957 -28.38 16.53 -21.99
C SER A 957 -27.92 17.67 -22.90
N SER A 958 -28.83 18.12 -23.79
CA SER A 958 -28.62 19.32 -24.63
C SER A 958 -28.37 20.58 -23.80
N PHE A 959 -28.85 20.65 -22.56
CA PHE A 959 -28.59 21.71 -21.61
C PHE A 959 -27.12 21.76 -21.23
N VAL A 960 -26.50 20.62 -20.90
CA VAL A 960 -25.07 20.50 -20.55
C VAL A 960 -24.17 21.01 -21.70
N LYS A 961 -24.54 20.64 -22.94
CA LYS A 961 -23.84 21.11 -24.14
C LYS A 961 -24.00 22.62 -24.39
N LYS A 962 -25.17 23.21 -24.07
CA LYS A 962 -25.39 24.68 -24.18
C LYS A 962 -24.48 25.48 -23.27
N ILE A 963 -24.11 24.97 -22.10
CA ILE A 963 -23.15 25.58 -21.16
C ILE A 963 -21.70 25.17 -21.44
N LYS A 964 -21.43 24.63 -22.65
CA LYS A 964 -20.09 24.19 -23.12
C LYS A 964 -19.44 23.11 -22.29
N LEU A 965 -20.19 22.27 -21.58
CA LEU A 965 -19.73 21.10 -20.88
C LEU A 965 -20.01 19.83 -21.69
N GLN A 966 -19.16 18.82 -21.55
CA GLN A 966 -19.38 17.50 -22.16
C GLN A 966 -20.31 16.65 -21.30
N SER A 967 -20.05 16.61 -19.98
CA SER A 967 -20.88 15.86 -19.02
C SER A 967 -20.73 16.40 -17.60
N ILE A 968 -21.77 16.18 -16.82
CA ILE A 968 -21.74 16.38 -15.36
C ILE A 968 -22.21 15.07 -14.72
N ARG A 969 -21.41 14.50 -13.84
CA ARG A 969 -21.77 13.30 -13.07
C ARG A 969 -21.83 13.62 -11.58
N PHE A 970 -22.97 13.30 -10.95
CA PHE A 970 -23.16 13.29 -9.51
C PHE A 970 -23.08 11.85 -9.01
N TYR A 971 -22.45 11.62 -7.87
CA TYR A 971 -22.38 10.29 -7.30
C TYR A 971 -22.30 10.31 -5.77
N VAL A 972 -22.75 9.21 -5.19
CA VAL A 972 -22.61 8.89 -3.76
C VAL A 972 -21.78 7.63 -3.68
N SER A 973 -20.75 7.67 -2.87
CA SER A 973 -19.84 6.52 -2.66
C SER A 973 -19.67 6.19 -1.19
N GLY A 974 -19.42 4.92 -0.92
CA GLY A 974 -19.12 4.44 0.42
C GLY A 974 -17.97 3.45 0.42
N PHE A 975 -17.18 3.47 1.49
CA PHE A 975 -16.01 2.62 1.68
C PHE A 975 -16.02 1.94 3.04
N ASN A 976 -15.60 0.66 3.12
CA ASN A 976 -15.63 -0.19 4.31
C ASN A 976 -17.04 -0.26 4.95
N LEU A 977 -18.09 -0.44 4.14
CA LEU A 977 -19.48 -0.23 4.57
C LEU A 977 -19.98 -1.29 5.56
N LEU A 978 -19.75 -2.58 5.28
CA LEU A 978 -20.20 -3.68 6.10
C LEU A 978 -19.08 -4.73 6.19
N THR A 979 -18.87 -5.30 7.36
CA THR A 979 -17.93 -6.41 7.58
C THR A 979 -18.67 -7.56 8.25
N PHE A 980 -18.52 -8.76 7.69
CA PHE A 980 -18.99 -10.02 8.25
C PHE A 980 -17.75 -10.81 8.63
N ASP A 981 -17.54 -11.05 9.92
CA ASP A 981 -16.37 -11.71 10.46
C ASP A 981 -16.74 -12.75 11.53
N LYS A 982 -15.75 -13.42 12.07
CA LYS A 982 -15.89 -14.44 13.13
C LYS A 982 -15.37 -13.94 14.48
N LEU A 983 -15.16 -12.65 14.64
CA LEU A 983 -14.63 -12.06 15.87
C LEU A 983 -15.72 -11.82 16.92
N GLY A 984 -17.00 -11.82 16.52
CA GLY A 984 -18.14 -11.65 17.42
C GLY A 984 -18.16 -10.28 18.06
N ASP A 985 -18.20 -10.23 19.41
CA ASP A 985 -18.29 -9.00 20.20
C ASP A 985 -16.96 -8.26 20.38
N LEU A 986 -15.86 -8.76 19.79
CA LEU A 986 -14.56 -8.10 19.89
C LEU A 986 -14.57 -6.78 19.13
N PRO A 987 -14.21 -5.65 19.77
CA PRO A 987 -14.24 -4.32 19.16
C PRO A 987 -13.00 -4.06 18.29
N ILE A 988 -12.66 -5.01 17.44
CA ILE A 988 -11.49 -4.93 16.55
C ILE A 988 -11.91 -5.21 15.10
N ASP A 989 -11.14 -4.68 14.19
CA ASP A 989 -11.28 -4.99 12.77
C ASP A 989 -10.44 -6.22 12.41
N PRO A 990 -10.92 -7.17 11.60
CA PRO A 990 -10.16 -8.37 11.24
C PRO A 990 -8.88 -8.10 10.45
N GLU A 991 -8.69 -6.92 9.88
CA GLU A 991 -7.43 -6.53 9.19
C GLU A 991 -6.38 -5.95 10.14
N ILE A 992 -6.76 -5.57 11.38
CA ILE A 992 -5.84 -4.89 12.30
C ILE A 992 -4.61 -5.76 12.64
N PRO A 993 -3.41 -5.18 12.69
CA PRO A 993 -2.23 -5.86 13.23
C PRO A 993 -2.40 -6.09 14.74
N GLU A 994 -1.97 -7.23 15.24
CA GLU A 994 -2.10 -7.61 16.67
C GLU A 994 -1.47 -6.62 17.64
N SER A 995 -0.45 -5.89 17.21
CA SER A 995 0.21 -4.83 18.01
C SER A 995 -0.61 -3.57 18.22
N GLY A 996 -1.71 -3.43 17.51
CA GLY A 996 -2.41 -2.16 17.36
C GLY A 996 -3.72 -2.01 18.11
N TYR A 997 -4.15 -2.98 18.93
CA TYR A 997 -5.51 -3.00 19.46
C TYR A 997 -5.91 -1.80 20.33
N ILE A 998 -5.02 -1.29 21.19
CA ILE A 998 -5.32 -0.11 22.03
C ILE A 998 -4.71 1.18 21.47
N ASN A 999 -3.53 1.10 20.89
CA ASN A 999 -2.75 2.28 20.49
C ASN A 999 -3.06 2.72 19.06
N SER A 1000 -3.89 1.95 18.34
CA SER A 1000 -4.26 2.25 16.96
C SER A 1000 -5.47 3.16 16.88
N TYR A 1001 -5.40 4.08 15.94
CA TYR A 1001 -6.54 4.89 15.54
C TYR A 1001 -7.63 3.95 14.98
N PRO A 1002 -8.93 4.17 15.28
CA PRO A 1002 -9.98 3.26 14.83
C PRO A 1002 -10.08 3.21 13.30
N TYR A 1003 -10.47 2.06 12.75
CA TYR A 1003 -10.82 1.93 11.34
C TYR A 1003 -11.96 2.86 10.98
N LEU A 1004 -11.90 3.41 9.77
CA LEU A 1004 -12.86 4.38 9.31
C LEU A 1004 -13.76 3.79 8.22
N ARG A 1005 -15.06 4.04 8.35
CA ARG A 1005 -16.03 3.91 7.28
C ARG A 1005 -16.26 5.28 6.67
N SER A 1006 -16.20 5.38 5.36
CA SER A 1006 -16.34 6.68 4.68
C SER A 1006 -17.59 6.72 3.82
N TYR A 1007 -18.26 7.87 3.80
CA TYR A 1007 -19.37 8.22 2.92
C TYR A 1007 -19.04 9.53 2.24
N ALA A 1008 -19.17 9.60 0.92
CA ALA A 1008 -18.85 10.79 0.16
C ALA A 1008 -19.89 11.11 -0.91
N LEU A 1009 -20.08 12.40 -1.16
CA LEU A 1009 -20.78 12.96 -2.30
C LEU A 1009 -19.72 13.47 -3.27
N GLY A 1010 -19.89 13.18 -4.55
CA GLY A 1010 -18.96 13.60 -5.59
C GLY A 1010 -19.64 14.27 -6.78
N LEU A 1011 -18.90 15.18 -7.39
CA LEU A 1011 -19.23 15.90 -8.61
C LEU A 1011 -18.06 15.78 -9.58
N ASN A 1012 -18.28 15.22 -10.76
CA ASN A 1012 -17.31 15.20 -11.85
C ASN A 1012 -17.82 16.00 -13.05
N VAL A 1013 -17.04 16.96 -13.49
CA VAL A 1013 -17.37 17.84 -14.62
C VAL A 1013 -16.33 17.67 -15.72
N LYS A 1014 -16.78 17.44 -16.95
CA LYS A 1014 -15.92 17.38 -18.15
C LYS A 1014 -16.30 18.52 -19.09
N PHE A 1015 -15.24 19.26 -19.49
CA PHE A 1015 -15.33 20.42 -20.39
C PHE A 1015 -15.00 20.05 -21.82
#